data_6f1e2f18f564711c0d4791498457f4e3
#
_entry.id   6f1e2f18f564711c0d4791498457f4e3
#
_cell.length_a   1.000
_cell.length_b   1.000
_cell.length_c   1.000
_cell.angle_alpha   90.00
_cell.angle_beta   90.00
_cell.angle_gamma   90.00
#
_symmetry.space_group_name_H-M   'P 1'
#
loop_
_entity.id
_entity.type
_entity.pdbx_description
1 polymer ?
#
loop_
_entity_poly.entity_id
_entity_poly.type
_entity_poly.pdbx_seq_one_letter_code
_entity_poly.pdbx_strand_id
1 'polypeptide(L)'
;MRENWFKFWNHPRTKAVRHWSNITYDVSWNIILFLIIAVLLIGSFSVGAAGGYFASLVKDTKAPPLTEMKQEVNSYAVTSQIYWGSGEKLTNISTDEERQPVDIKNISPYLIDALLSTEDVDFYQHDGVVPKATLRAVLQELTNSASRTGGSTLTQQLIKNQILTNEVSFERKAKEIILALRLENAMSKDEILQAYLNVVSFGRNSLGRNIAGIEAASQGVFNKSAKKLTLPQAAFLAGIPKNPYYYTPYLQGGVVKKDLTPSVNRMKTVLKRMYVAKNISKEQYEKAIKHDITKDFAKQSKRSRDTYPYVYDLAEREATKIMTKYLMKQDGVKEDEVKPSELAEVRANYQDQALVALRQGGYKVHMTLDKKIHESMQQPAKNNGNFPGGMQYKQVVDPKTKKTVSKQDPEETAAVMVQNETGRILGFVGGRYLDGKADDFNRAFQAKRQIGSTAKPILVYSNGIENRLITPASTVNDEEYYYQTVPRQPGDRPIKNEGGRYRGNVTVRTALELSLNVPAVKIYEKMNMSNSIQKLVDMGVEVPDAIRYAPSAALGTMEITPVELAGAYATLANYGEFVQPYVISKITKDGKDIYKAKPKKKRIYEPRTAYLTLDMMRGVFSKGTATFAKDRLNVPGDWAGKTGTTNDVKDSYLVGSTPGVTLAVWTGHDQNNSLIGPTTYYQRTQTLWSQMANATYAANSSYFKSGARFTQPSSVTANDFKNSGRFKEEDKKKKAEEAKKKAEAKKKKEAEEKKKEADAQKKEEQQKEQDQAKEKAEADAKKKAADDAKRAADAKAKAEAEAKKKAEADAKKKEAEAKKQQEQQKKQDEKKNDAASEN
;
A
#
# COMPACT_ATOMS: atom_id res chain seq x y z
N MET A 1 2.35 46.75 -103.03
CA MET A 1 2.53 46.43 -101.63
C MET A 1 3.56 45.35 -101.30
N ARG A 2 3.66 44.24 -102.07
CA ARG A 2 4.62 43.15 -101.86
C ARG A 2 6.10 43.60 -102.04
N GLU A 3 6.46 44.45 -102.97
CA GLU A 3 7.85 44.90 -103.15
C GLU A 3 8.35 45.83 -102.00
N ASN A 4 7.51 46.72 -101.49
CA ASN A 4 7.89 47.57 -100.36
C ASN A 4 8.10 46.83 -99.06
N TRP A 5 7.36 45.72 -98.88
CA TRP A 5 7.50 44.85 -97.73
C TRP A 5 8.84 44.07 -97.81
N PHE A 6 9.20 43.60 -99.02
CA PHE A 6 10.48 42.90 -99.20
C PHE A 6 11.69 43.82 -99.00
N LYS A 7 11.60 45.10 -99.47
CA LYS A 7 12.67 46.12 -99.24
C LYS A 7 12.84 46.51 -97.82
N PHE A 8 11.72 46.62 -97.02
CA PHE A 8 11.69 46.91 -95.60
C PHE A 8 12.41 45.74 -94.82
N TRP A 9 12.09 44.50 -95.14
CA TRP A 9 12.68 43.36 -94.47
C TRP A 9 14.17 43.11 -94.88
N ASN A 10 14.59 43.55 -96.02
CA ASN A 10 15.99 43.41 -96.46
C ASN A 10 16.85 44.63 -96.17
N HIS A 11 16.30 45.71 -95.58
CA HIS A 11 17.07 46.88 -95.23
C HIS A 11 18.15 46.55 -94.16
N PRO A 12 19.39 47.02 -94.31
CA PRO A 12 20.47 46.68 -93.36
C PRO A 12 20.15 46.87 -91.89
N ARG A 13 19.40 47.94 -91.60
CA ARG A 13 18.94 48.22 -90.16
C ARG A 13 17.89 47.19 -89.69
N THR A 14 16.94 46.75 -90.50
CA THR A 14 15.93 45.74 -90.10
C THR A 14 16.56 44.36 -90.00
N LYS A 15 17.52 44.02 -90.83
CA LYS A 15 18.33 42.79 -90.71
C LYS A 15 19.19 42.84 -89.41
N ALA A 16 19.83 43.96 -89.12
CA ALA A 16 20.56 44.12 -87.91
C ALA A 16 19.69 44.03 -86.67
N VAL A 17 18.51 44.72 -86.62
CA VAL A 17 17.57 44.63 -85.50
C VAL A 17 17.06 43.17 -85.34
N ARG A 18 16.77 42.48 -86.39
CA ARG A 18 16.34 41.06 -86.36
C ARG A 18 17.49 40.14 -85.87
N HIS A 19 18.69 40.40 -86.34
CA HIS A 19 19.85 39.61 -85.88
C HIS A 19 20.09 39.81 -84.37
N TRP A 20 20.10 41.04 -83.89
CA TRP A 20 20.18 41.36 -82.48
C TRP A 20 18.97 40.85 -81.69
N SER A 21 17.77 40.92 -82.18
CA SER A 21 16.56 40.37 -81.52
C SER A 21 16.67 38.85 -81.36
N ASN A 22 17.14 38.14 -82.45
CA ASN A 22 17.35 36.68 -82.34
C ASN A 22 18.47 36.35 -81.32
N ILE A 23 19.60 37.10 -81.36
CA ILE A 23 20.66 36.90 -80.38
C ILE A 23 20.15 37.15 -78.94
N THR A 24 19.39 38.24 -78.77
CA THR A 24 18.80 38.54 -77.45
C THR A 24 17.83 37.45 -77.00
N TYR A 25 16.98 36.95 -77.95
CA TYR A 25 16.09 35.82 -77.64
C TYR A 25 16.84 34.55 -77.27
N ASP A 26 17.86 34.15 -78.06
CA ASP A 26 18.64 32.96 -77.81
C ASP A 26 19.46 33.05 -76.48
N VAL A 27 20.08 34.25 -76.25
CA VAL A 27 20.78 34.49 -75.02
C VAL A 27 19.83 34.44 -73.81
N SER A 28 18.69 35.11 -73.91
CA SER A 28 17.66 35.11 -72.82
C SER A 28 17.09 33.71 -72.59
N TRP A 29 16.80 32.95 -73.65
CA TRP A 29 16.35 31.57 -73.54
C TRP A 29 17.38 30.65 -72.92
N ASN A 30 18.66 30.76 -73.35
CA ASN A 30 19.75 30.00 -72.76
C ASN A 30 20.01 30.34 -71.29
N ILE A 31 19.86 31.63 -70.93
CA ILE A 31 19.92 32.05 -69.48
C ILE A 31 18.76 31.46 -68.71
N ILE A 32 17.55 31.48 -69.21
CA ILE A 32 16.36 30.84 -68.57
C ILE A 32 16.59 29.34 -68.49
N LEU A 33 17.04 28.65 -69.50
CA LEU A 33 17.34 27.25 -69.52
C LEU A 33 18.44 26.92 -68.50
N PHE A 34 19.50 27.73 -68.44
CA PHE A 34 20.58 27.59 -67.45
C PHE A 34 20.05 27.75 -66.03
N LEU A 35 19.18 28.73 -65.76
CA LEU A 35 18.54 28.92 -64.46
C LEU A 35 17.66 27.76 -64.09
N ILE A 36 16.87 27.20 -65.00
CA ILE A 36 16.04 26.01 -64.78
C ILE A 36 16.92 24.82 -64.45
N ILE A 37 18.00 24.59 -65.22
CA ILE A 37 18.96 23.50 -64.94
C ILE A 37 19.63 23.71 -63.58
N ALA A 38 20.07 24.95 -63.27
CA ALA A 38 20.68 25.27 -62.01
C ALA A 38 19.70 24.98 -60.80
N VAL A 39 18.43 25.40 -60.95
CA VAL A 39 17.37 25.12 -59.95
C VAL A 39 17.12 23.61 -59.80
N LEU A 40 17.10 22.87 -60.93
CA LEU A 40 16.94 21.40 -60.89
C LEU A 40 18.16 20.71 -60.26
N LEU A 41 19.38 21.16 -60.55
CA LEU A 41 20.61 20.64 -59.94
C LEU A 41 20.68 20.96 -58.46
N ILE A 42 20.41 22.21 -58.07
CA ILE A 42 20.35 22.63 -56.65
C ILE A 42 19.27 21.85 -55.93
N GLY A 43 18.09 21.71 -56.56
CA GLY A 43 17.00 20.92 -56.03
C GLY A 43 17.39 19.44 -55.81
N SER A 44 17.97 18.81 -56.83
CA SER A 44 18.44 17.42 -56.75
C SER A 44 19.56 17.23 -55.71
N PHE A 45 20.53 18.17 -55.68
CA PHE A 45 21.58 18.17 -54.66
C PHE A 45 21.02 18.34 -53.24
N SER A 46 20.08 19.25 -53.07
CA SER A 46 19.43 19.50 -51.78
C SER A 46 18.65 18.25 -51.28
N VAL A 47 17.93 17.57 -52.19
CA VAL A 47 17.24 16.32 -51.88
C VAL A 47 18.24 15.22 -51.52
N GLY A 48 19.33 15.10 -52.28
CA GLY A 48 20.39 14.13 -52.02
C GLY A 48 21.12 14.39 -50.70
N ALA A 49 21.42 15.65 -50.40
CA ALA A 49 22.05 16.05 -49.12
C ALA A 49 21.11 15.82 -47.94
N ALA A 50 19.83 16.16 -48.07
CA ALA A 50 18.82 15.90 -47.04
C ALA A 50 18.64 14.39 -46.83
N GLY A 51 18.57 13.57 -47.87
CA GLY A 51 18.50 12.12 -47.77
C GLY A 51 19.75 11.50 -47.12
N GLY A 52 20.94 11.98 -47.51
CA GLY A 52 22.22 11.56 -46.88
C GLY A 52 22.31 11.95 -45.41
N TYR A 53 21.88 13.15 -45.05
CA TYR A 53 21.82 13.59 -43.67
C TYR A 53 20.80 12.74 -42.86
N PHE A 54 19.61 12.50 -43.43
CA PHE A 54 18.61 11.60 -42.76
C PHE A 54 19.19 10.19 -42.57
N ALA A 55 19.83 9.62 -43.58
CA ALA A 55 20.48 8.31 -43.50
C ALA A 55 21.57 8.28 -42.42
N SER A 56 22.35 9.38 -42.25
CA SER A 56 23.36 9.48 -41.19
C SER A 56 22.76 9.50 -39.77
N LEU A 57 21.60 10.14 -39.59
CA LEU A 57 20.90 10.21 -38.31
C LEU A 57 20.37 8.84 -37.84
N VAL A 58 20.12 7.93 -38.77
CA VAL A 58 19.54 6.62 -38.46
C VAL A 58 20.50 5.46 -38.65
N LYS A 59 21.74 5.74 -39.05
CA LYS A 59 22.76 4.72 -39.37
C LYS A 59 22.98 3.71 -38.24
N ASP A 60 23.02 4.20 -37.00
CA ASP A 60 23.27 3.39 -35.82
C ASP A 60 21.98 2.91 -35.11
N THR A 61 20.84 3.15 -35.73
CA THR A 61 19.54 2.74 -35.16
C THR A 61 19.35 1.24 -35.33
N LYS A 62 19.62 0.46 -34.31
CA LYS A 62 19.20 -0.94 -34.21
C LYS A 62 17.70 -0.97 -34.00
N ALA A 63 16.92 -1.10 -35.07
CA ALA A 63 15.48 -1.23 -34.91
C ALA A 63 15.12 -2.59 -34.33
N PRO A 64 14.30 -2.65 -33.24
CA PRO A 64 13.90 -3.92 -32.63
C PRO A 64 13.20 -4.85 -33.64
N PRO A 65 13.18 -6.17 -33.42
CA PRO A 65 12.35 -7.11 -34.18
C PRO A 65 10.86 -6.68 -34.13
N LEU A 66 10.09 -6.96 -35.18
CA LEU A 66 8.68 -6.58 -35.26
C LEU A 66 7.84 -7.14 -34.09
N THR A 67 8.13 -8.36 -33.65
CA THR A 67 7.47 -8.98 -32.51
C THR A 67 7.77 -8.25 -31.20
N GLU A 68 9.00 -7.81 -31.01
CA GLU A 68 9.43 -7.02 -29.85
C GLU A 68 8.77 -5.64 -29.87
N MET A 69 8.75 -4.95 -31.01
CA MET A 69 8.04 -3.68 -31.16
C MET A 69 6.55 -3.77 -30.82
N LYS A 70 5.87 -4.82 -31.31
CA LYS A 70 4.46 -5.08 -30.99
C LYS A 70 4.27 -5.32 -29.49
N GLN A 71 5.19 -6.04 -28.86
CA GLN A 71 5.15 -6.30 -27.43
C GLN A 71 5.42 -5.01 -26.64
N GLU A 72 6.42 -4.23 -27.02
CA GLU A 72 6.82 -2.99 -26.34
C GLU A 72 5.73 -1.92 -26.42
N VAL A 73 5.09 -1.75 -27.59
CA VAL A 73 3.95 -0.83 -27.80
C VAL A 73 2.75 -1.19 -26.93
N ASN A 74 2.54 -2.48 -26.64
CA ASN A 74 1.48 -2.95 -25.77
C ASN A 74 1.91 -3.16 -24.30
N SER A 75 3.19 -2.90 -23.98
CA SER A 75 3.76 -3.01 -22.63
C SER A 75 3.58 -1.69 -21.89
N TYR A 76 2.44 -1.50 -21.30
CA TYR A 76 2.14 -0.32 -20.50
C TYR A 76 1.69 -0.72 -19.08
N ALA A 77 1.98 0.17 -18.14
CA ALA A 77 1.52 0.00 -16.77
C ALA A 77 -0.01 0.00 -16.70
N VAL A 78 -0.58 -1.06 -16.15
CA VAL A 78 -2.02 -1.22 -15.94
C VAL A 78 -2.33 -1.10 -14.46
N THR A 79 -3.25 -0.22 -14.12
CA THR A 79 -3.63 0.00 -12.72
C THR A 79 -4.31 -1.23 -12.14
N SER A 80 -3.76 -1.78 -11.08
CA SER A 80 -4.36 -2.89 -10.34
C SER A 80 -5.53 -2.45 -9.47
N GLN A 81 -6.38 -3.39 -9.11
CA GLN A 81 -7.66 -3.12 -8.47
C GLN A 81 -7.86 -4.02 -7.24
N ILE A 82 -8.54 -3.48 -6.23
CA ILE A 82 -8.94 -4.21 -5.03
C ILE A 82 -10.45 -4.43 -5.07
N TYR A 83 -10.88 -5.62 -4.68
CA TYR A 83 -12.27 -6.04 -4.65
C TYR A 83 -12.65 -6.56 -3.26
N TRP A 84 -13.87 -6.29 -2.82
CA TRP A 84 -14.50 -6.90 -1.67
C TRP A 84 -14.73 -8.41 -1.89
N GLY A 85 -15.00 -9.13 -0.82
CA GLY A 85 -15.34 -10.56 -0.88
C GLY A 85 -16.58 -10.88 -1.71
N SER A 86 -17.47 -9.92 -1.90
CA SER A 86 -18.63 -9.99 -2.80
C SER A 86 -18.27 -9.91 -4.29
N GLY A 87 -17.07 -9.50 -4.63
CA GLY A 87 -16.66 -9.18 -6.01
C GLY A 87 -16.96 -7.74 -6.43
N GLU A 88 -17.54 -6.91 -5.56
CA GLU A 88 -17.68 -5.47 -5.79
C GLU A 88 -16.30 -4.81 -5.75
N LYS A 89 -16.02 -3.92 -6.70
CA LYS A 89 -14.77 -3.16 -6.72
C LYS A 89 -14.71 -2.19 -5.55
N LEU A 90 -13.64 -2.27 -4.76
CA LEU A 90 -13.36 -1.31 -3.72
C LEU A 90 -12.68 -0.07 -4.30
N THR A 91 -11.54 -0.24 -4.96
CA THR A 91 -10.73 0.87 -5.48
C THR A 91 -9.65 0.40 -6.44
N ASN A 92 -8.97 1.36 -7.06
CA ASN A 92 -7.69 1.15 -7.73
C ASN A 92 -6.54 1.20 -6.71
N ILE A 93 -5.50 0.38 -6.91
CA ILE A 93 -4.24 0.53 -6.18
C ILE A 93 -3.56 1.81 -6.66
N SER A 94 -3.03 2.60 -5.73
CA SER A 94 -2.45 3.91 -6.03
C SER A 94 -1.23 3.79 -6.93
N THR A 95 -1.24 4.49 -8.06
CA THR A 95 -0.13 4.62 -9.00
C THR A 95 0.09 6.11 -9.29
N ASP A 96 1.23 6.45 -9.90
CA ASP A 96 1.50 7.81 -10.37
C ASP A 96 0.59 8.18 -11.54
N GLU A 97 0.21 7.19 -12.37
CA GLU A 97 -0.68 7.35 -13.50
C GLU A 97 -1.68 6.19 -13.57
N GLU A 98 -2.98 6.51 -13.48
CA GLU A 98 -4.05 5.51 -13.60
C GLU A 98 -4.29 5.16 -15.06
N ARG A 99 -4.31 3.85 -15.39
CA ARG A 99 -4.57 3.32 -16.73
C ARG A 99 -5.41 2.06 -16.68
N GLN A 100 -6.43 2.02 -17.55
CA GLN A 100 -7.29 0.87 -17.75
C GLN A 100 -7.37 0.58 -19.24
N PRO A 101 -6.76 -0.50 -19.72
CA PRO A 101 -6.85 -0.88 -21.14
C PRO A 101 -8.28 -1.24 -21.53
N VAL A 102 -8.60 -0.96 -22.76
CA VAL A 102 -9.90 -1.29 -23.36
C VAL A 102 -9.74 -1.71 -24.82
N ASP A 103 -10.52 -2.72 -25.24
CA ASP A 103 -10.60 -3.11 -26.66
C ASP A 103 -11.29 -2.02 -27.48
N ILE A 104 -10.86 -1.81 -28.72
CA ILE A 104 -11.42 -0.80 -29.63
C ILE A 104 -12.93 -0.94 -29.83
N LYS A 105 -13.47 -2.18 -29.85
CA LYS A 105 -14.92 -2.46 -29.94
C LYS A 105 -15.73 -1.96 -28.74
N ASN A 106 -15.06 -1.63 -27.63
CA ASN A 106 -15.65 -1.09 -26.42
C ASN A 106 -15.39 0.42 -26.27
N ILE A 107 -15.02 1.10 -27.35
CA ILE A 107 -14.85 2.55 -27.43
C ILE A 107 -16.00 3.13 -28.27
N SER A 108 -16.48 4.32 -27.88
CA SER A 108 -17.52 5.03 -28.63
C SER A 108 -17.03 5.41 -30.03
N PRO A 109 -17.79 5.13 -31.10
CA PRO A 109 -17.44 5.57 -32.47
C PRO A 109 -17.21 7.08 -32.52
N TYR A 110 -18.00 7.88 -31.81
CA TYR A 110 -17.80 9.32 -31.72
C TYR A 110 -16.41 9.73 -31.23
N LEU A 111 -15.79 8.93 -30.36
CA LEU A 111 -14.45 9.23 -29.89
C LEU A 111 -13.39 8.93 -30.96
N ILE A 112 -13.53 7.79 -31.62
CA ILE A 112 -12.64 7.40 -32.73
C ILE A 112 -12.67 8.47 -33.80
N ASP A 113 -13.86 8.86 -34.25
CA ASP A 113 -14.07 9.89 -35.26
C ASP A 113 -13.52 11.27 -34.82
N ALA A 114 -13.73 11.62 -33.53
CA ALA A 114 -13.22 12.87 -32.97
C ALA A 114 -11.68 12.90 -32.92
N LEU A 115 -11.05 11.80 -32.54
CA LEU A 115 -9.61 11.68 -32.49
C LEU A 115 -9.01 11.75 -33.93
N LEU A 116 -9.53 10.93 -34.85
CA LEU A 116 -9.04 10.87 -36.21
C LEU A 116 -9.22 12.22 -36.92
N SER A 117 -10.42 12.82 -36.83
CA SER A 117 -10.67 14.16 -37.42
C SER A 117 -9.76 15.24 -36.84
N THR A 118 -9.17 15.02 -35.67
CA THR A 118 -8.39 16.02 -34.95
C THR A 118 -6.89 15.85 -35.11
N GLU A 119 -6.41 14.63 -34.97
CA GLU A 119 -4.99 14.32 -34.91
C GLU A 119 -4.46 13.71 -36.20
N ASP A 120 -5.29 12.93 -36.97
CA ASP A 120 -4.81 12.18 -38.12
C ASP A 120 -5.96 11.80 -39.07
N VAL A 121 -6.38 12.75 -39.92
CA VAL A 121 -7.56 12.57 -40.82
C VAL A 121 -7.37 11.42 -41.80
N ASP A 122 -6.15 11.23 -42.27
CA ASP A 122 -5.79 10.23 -43.29
C ASP A 122 -5.24 8.92 -42.65
N PHE A 123 -5.51 8.67 -41.35
CA PHE A 123 -4.94 7.56 -40.61
C PHE A 123 -5.05 6.20 -41.30
N TYR A 124 -6.21 5.89 -41.90
CA TYR A 124 -6.44 4.62 -42.63
C TYR A 124 -5.85 4.58 -44.05
N GLN A 125 -5.30 5.70 -44.54
CA GLN A 125 -4.83 5.83 -45.91
C GLN A 125 -3.29 5.84 -46.03
N HIS A 126 -2.55 6.20 -44.94
CA HIS A 126 -1.10 6.25 -44.99
C HIS A 126 -0.46 5.07 -44.26
N ASP A 127 0.80 4.77 -44.57
CA ASP A 127 1.60 3.71 -43.96
C ASP A 127 2.47 4.25 -42.80
N GLY A 128 1.85 4.92 -41.81
CA GLY A 128 2.53 5.41 -40.61
C GLY A 128 3.11 6.80 -40.69
N VAL A 129 3.32 7.34 -41.90
CA VAL A 129 3.88 8.68 -42.14
C VAL A 129 3.15 9.37 -43.29
N VAL A 130 2.91 10.69 -43.17
CA VAL A 130 2.39 11.53 -44.26
C VAL A 130 3.54 12.39 -44.79
N PRO A 131 4.18 12.03 -45.93
CA PRO A 131 5.40 12.70 -46.43
C PRO A 131 5.24 14.20 -46.56
N LYS A 132 4.10 14.65 -47.13
CA LYS A 132 3.76 16.06 -47.34
C LYS A 132 3.67 16.83 -46.00
N ALA A 133 3.10 16.24 -44.95
CA ALA A 133 2.99 16.86 -43.64
C ALA A 133 4.36 16.90 -42.91
N THR A 134 5.16 15.83 -43.08
CA THR A 134 6.53 15.76 -42.56
C THR A 134 7.43 16.80 -43.18
N LEU A 135 7.41 16.95 -44.53
CA LEU A 135 8.17 17.97 -45.25
C LEU A 135 7.79 19.38 -44.81
N ARG A 136 6.48 19.65 -44.70
CA ARG A 136 6.00 20.93 -44.19
C ARG A 136 6.49 21.22 -42.78
N ALA A 137 6.47 20.24 -41.88
CA ALA A 137 6.95 20.39 -40.48
C ALA A 137 8.46 20.71 -40.44
N VAL A 138 9.28 20.03 -41.25
CA VAL A 138 10.72 20.29 -41.38
C VAL A 138 10.96 21.71 -41.91
N LEU A 139 10.24 22.15 -42.95
CA LEU A 139 10.36 23.51 -43.49
C LEU A 139 9.95 24.57 -42.45
N GLN A 140 8.88 24.35 -41.70
CA GLN A 140 8.46 25.25 -40.60
C GLN A 140 9.48 25.34 -39.49
N GLU A 141 10.15 24.25 -39.14
CA GLU A 141 11.25 24.24 -38.18
C GLU A 141 12.47 25.01 -38.69
N LEU A 142 12.88 24.77 -39.92
CA LEU A 142 14.03 25.47 -40.54
C LEU A 142 13.77 26.97 -40.73
N THR A 143 12.53 27.37 -40.98
CA THR A 143 12.15 28.77 -41.16
C THR A 143 11.75 29.46 -39.85
N ASN A 144 11.81 28.78 -38.73
CA ASN A 144 11.41 29.26 -37.41
C ASN A 144 10.02 29.92 -37.40
N SER A 145 9.09 29.33 -38.17
CA SER A 145 7.74 29.86 -38.36
C SER A 145 6.94 29.89 -37.06
N ALA A 146 6.29 31.03 -36.76
CA ALA A 146 5.46 31.20 -35.58
C ALA A 146 4.21 30.26 -35.55
N SER A 147 3.75 29.78 -36.72
CA SER A 147 2.64 28.84 -36.83
C SER A 147 3.13 27.40 -37.01
N ARG A 148 3.27 26.66 -35.90
CA ARG A 148 3.60 25.22 -35.95
C ARG A 148 2.33 24.42 -36.18
N THR A 149 2.16 23.86 -37.36
CA THR A 149 1.09 22.89 -37.64
C THR A 149 1.58 21.50 -37.31
N GLY A 150 0.80 20.72 -36.53
CA GLY A 150 1.11 19.32 -36.23
C GLY A 150 1.24 18.49 -37.52
N GLY A 151 2.35 17.78 -37.65
CA GLY A 151 2.65 16.96 -38.85
C GLY A 151 2.95 15.50 -38.49
N SER A 152 2.75 15.09 -37.26
CA SER A 152 2.98 13.70 -36.82
C SER A 152 1.69 12.90 -36.82
N THR A 153 1.73 11.69 -37.39
CA THR A 153 0.63 10.75 -37.40
C THR A 153 0.39 10.14 -36.01
N LEU A 154 -0.74 9.48 -35.81
CA LEU A 154 -1.01 8.71 -34.56
C LEU A 154 0.03 7.60 -34.36
N THR A 155 0.46 6.94 -35.43
CA THR A 155 1.52 5.92 -35.37
C THR A 155 2.85 6.49 -34.87
N GLN A 156 3.23 7.66 -35.37
CA GLN A 156 4.43 8.37 -34.89
C GLN A 156 4.30 8.81 -33.44
N GLN A 157 3.13 9.30 -33.03
CA GLN A 157 2.88 9.65 -31.62
C GLN A 157 2.93 8.43 -30.71
N LEU A 158 2.44 7.27 -31.14
CA LEU A 158 2.51 6.02 -30.40
C LEU A 158 3.96 5.57 -30.21
N ILE A 159 4.76 5.56 -31.27
CA ILE A 159 6.20 5.24 -31.22
C ILE A 159 6.94 6.18 -30.25
N LYS A 160 6.68 7.48 -30.37
CA LYS A 160 7.27 8.49 -29.49
C LYS A 160 6.96 8.21 -28.01
N ASN A 161 5.71 7.84 -27.72
CA ASN A 161 5.24 7.69 -26.33
C ASN A 161 5.65 6.36 -25.69
N GLN A 162 5.95 5.31 -26.49
CA GLN A 162 6.19 3.95 -25.97
C GLN A 162 7.63 3.46 -26.17
N ILE A 163 8.27 3.83 -27.27
CA ILE A 163 9.57 3.27 -27.65
C ILE A 163 10.71 4.30 -27.54
N LEU A 164 10.38 5.58 -27.72
CA LEU A 164 11.40 6.62 -27.74
C LEU A 164 11.42 7.45 -26.45
N THR A 165 12.55 8.11 -26.20
CA THR A 165 12.70 9.06 -25.10
C THR A 165 12.04 10.41 -25.40
N ASN A 166 11.77 11.23 -24.36
CA ASN A 166 11.18 12.56 -24.51
C ASN A 166 12.16 13.62 -25.04
N GLU A 167 13.34 13.22 -25.49
CA GLU A 167 14.34 14.11 -26.06
C GLU A 167 13.86 14.78 -27.34
N VAL A 168 14.12 16.06 -27.51
CA VAL A 168 13.74 16.81 -28.72
C VAL A 168 14.97 16.95 -29.59
N SER A 169 15.12 16.02 -30.55
CA SER A 169 16.23 16.02 -31.51
C SER A 169 15.78 15.58 -32.90
N PHE A 170 16.52 16.02 -33.97
CA PHE A 170 16.27 15.53 -35.32
C PHE A 170 16.51 14.04 -35.45
N GLU A 171 17.50 13.52 -34.72
CA GLU A 171 17.80 12.08 -34.68
C GLU A 171 16.61 11.29 -34.14
N ARG A 172 16.06 11.71 -33.02
CA ARG A 172 14.85 11.08 -32.45
C ARG A 172 13.68 11.12 -33.46
N LYS A 173 13.48 12.25 -34.16
CA LYS A 173 12.40 12.37 -35.15
C LYS A 173 12.63 11.45 -36.34
N ALA A 174 13.86 11.28 -36.77
CA ALA A 174 14.21 10.34 -37.84
C ALA A 174 13.95 8.88 -37.41
N LYS A 175 14.33 8.51 -36.20
CA LYS A 175 14.02 7.19 -35.62
C LYS A 175 12.51 6.97 -35.52
N GLU A 176 11.75 7.98 -35.08
CA GLU A 176 10.28 7.94 -35.00
C GLU A 176 9.64 7.60 -36.35
N ILE A 177 10.09 8.24 -37.42
CA ILE A 177 9.60 7.99 -38.80
C ILE A 177 9.84 6.53 -39.20
N ILE A 178 11.07 6.03 -39.07
CA ILE A 178 11.41 4.67 -39.46
C ILE A 178 10.65 3.62 -38.62
N LEU A 179 10.57 3.83 -37.32
CA LEU A 179 9.85 2.91 -36.46
C LEU A 179 8.34 2.94 -36.72
N ALA A 180 7.78 4.09 -37.06
CA ALA A 180 6.37 4.20 -37.43
C ALA A 180 6.05 3.38 -38.72
N LEU A 181 6.88 3.50 -39.77
CA LEU A 181 6.75 2.69 -41.01
C LEU A 181 6.87 1.18 -40.71
N ARG A 182 7.77 0.79 -39.80
CA ARG A 182 7.93 -0.61 -39.38
C ARG A 182 6.75 -1.12 -38.56
N LEU A 183 6.18 -0.29 -37.70
CA LEU A 183 5.05 -0.68 -36.85
C LEU A 183 3.81 -0.98 -37.68
N GLU A 184 3.56 -0.23 -38.74
CA GLU A 184 2.45 -0.47 -39.66
C GLU A 184 2.55 -1.82 -40.39
N ASN A 185 3.77 -2.35 -40.58
CA ASN A 185 3.97 -3.71 -41.06
C ASN A 185 3.75 -4.80 -40.01
N ALA A 186 3.77 -4.44 -38.71
CA ALA A 186 3.63 -5.37 -37.60
C ALA A 186 2.20 -5.43 -37.01
N MET A 187 1.43 -4.36 -37.21
CA MET A 187 0.12 -4.18 -36.54
C MET A 187 -0.88 -3.61 -37.57
N SER A 188 -2.12 -4.05 -37.46
CA SER A 188 -3.23 -3.44 -38.19
C SER A 188 -3.53 -2.02 -37.69
N LYS A 189 -4.20 -1.21 -38.49
CA LYS A 189 -4.64 0.14 -38.10
C LYS A 189 -5.44 0.16 -36.82
N ASP A 190 -6.35 -0.79 -36.63
CA ASP A 190 -7.16 -0.91 -35.42
C ASP A 190 -6.32 -1.28 -34.21
N GLU A 191 -5.32 -2.15 -34.36
CA GLU A 191 -4.39 -2.47 -33.28
C GLU A 191 -3.54 -1.26 -32.86
N ILE A 192 -3.06 -0.46 -33.83
CA ILE A 192 -2.32 0.78 -33.60
C ILE A 192 -3.19 1.81 -32.90
N LEU A 193 -4.42 2.02 -33.39
CA LEU A 193 -5.37 2.94 -32.77
C LEU A 193 -5.76 2.53 -31.36
N GLN A 194 -5.99 1.24 -31.12
CA GLN A 194 -6.24 0.69 -29.78
C GLN A 194 -5.06 0.93 -28.84
N ALA A 195 -3.84 0.64 -29.31
CA ALA A 195 -2.64 0.86 -28.53
C ALA A 195 -2.48 2.35 -28.16
N TYR A 196 -2.66 3.25 -29.16
CA TYR A 196 -2.60 4.70 -28.92
C TYR A 196 -3.62 5.15 -27.87
N LEU A 197 -4.89 4.74 -28.01
CA LEU A 197 -5.97 5.10 -27.09
C LEU A 197 -5.78 4.52 -25.68
N ASN A 198 -5.01 3.45 -25.53
CA ASN A 198 -4.67 2.87 -24.22
C ASN A 198 -3.45 3.51 -23.54
N VAL A 199 -2.66 4.30 -24.30
CA VAL A 199 -1.37 4.82 -23.84
C VAL A 199 -1.40 6.32 -23.59
N VAL A 200 -2.09 7.08 -24.45
CA VAL A 200 -2.02 8.54 -24.45
C VAL A 200 -2.50 9.15 -23.13
N SER A 201 -1.80 10.19 -22.66
CA SER A 201 -2.16 10.90 -21.42
C SER A 201 -3.37 11.80 -21.63
N PHE A 202 -4.27 11.81 -20.62
CA PHE A 202 -5.45 12.67 -20.56
C PHE A 202 -5.42 13.65 -19.38
N GLY A 203 -4.26 13.87 -18.77
CA GLY A 203 -4.08 14.80 -17.66
C GLY A 203 -4.56 14.24 -16.33
N ARG A 204 -5.60 14.81 -15.71
CA ARG A 204 -6.04 14.43 -14.36
C ARG A 204 -7.51 14.08 -14.30
N ASN A 205 -7.83 13.17 -13.36
CA ASN A 205 -9.21 12.79 -13.03
C ASN A 205 -9.79 13.63 -11.87
N SER A 206 -11.05 13.35 -11.51
CA SER A 206 -11.78 14.00 -10.41
C SER A 206 -11.17 13.74 -9.01
N LEU A 207 -10.17 12.87 -8.88
CA LEU A 207 -9.38 12.64 -7.68
C LEU A 207 -8.02 13.36 -7.72
N GLY A 208 -7.71 14.09 -8.82
CA GLY A 208 -6.45 14.80 -9.03
C GLY A 208 -5.28 13.92 -9.44
N ARG A 209 -5.51 12.65 -9.77
CA ARG A 209 -4.49 11.71 -10.23
C ARG A 209 -4.27 11.82 -11.72
N ASN A 210 -3.04 11.60 -12.16
CA ASN A 210 -2.73 11.51 -13.58
C ASN A 210 -3.43 10.30 -14.18
N ILE A 211 -3.92 10.46 -15.39
CA ILE A 211 -4.63 9.41 -16.13
C ILE A 211 -4.07 9.24 -17.54
N ALA A 212 -3.91 8.00 -17.96
CA ALA A 212 -3.61 7.62 -19.33
C ALA A 212 -4.57 6.52 -19.81
N GLY A 213 -4.78 6.50 -21.09
CA GLY A 213 -5.75 5.61 -21.71
C GLY A 213 -7.19 6.10 -21.59
N ILE A 214 -7.95 5.82 -22.64
CA ILE A 214 -9.29 6.40 -22.84
C ILE A 214 -10.34 5.89 -21.85
N GLU A 215 -10.26 4.64 -21.42
CA GLU A 215 -11.20 4.11 -20.41
C GLU A 215 -10.98 4.81 -19.05
N ALA A 216 -9.73 4.95 -18.62
CA ALA A 216 -9.41 5.67 -17.39
C ALA A 216 -9.81 7.15 -17.49
N ALA A 217 -9.65 7.76 -18.67
CA ALA A 217 -10.07 9.14 -18.91
C ALA A 217 -11.59 9.30 -18.87
N SER A 218 -12.31 8.41 -19.52
CA SER A 218 -13.77 8.41 -19.54
C SER A 218 -14.36 8.25 -18.13
N GLN A 219 -13.86 7.28 -17.39
CA GLN A 219 -14.26 7.06 -16.01
C GLN A 219 -13.86 8.25 -15.11
N GLY A 220 -12.62 8.73 -15.25
CA GLY A 220 -12.06 9.77 -14.39
C GLY A 220 -12.63 11.16 -14.61
N VAL A 221 -13.10 11.46 -15.83
CA VAL A 221 -13.65 12.77 -16.19
C VAL A 221 -15.17 12.79 -16.14
N PHE A 222 -15.85 11.71 -16.57
CA PHE A 222 -17.31 11.66 -16.73
C PHE A 222 -18.01 10.57 -15.93
N ASN A 223 -17.27 9.73 -15.22
CA ASN A 223 -17.80 8.55 -14.50
C ASN A 223 -18.61 7.61 -15.43
N LYS A 224 -18.13 7.43 -16.67
CA LYS A 224 -18.75 6.59 -17.71
C LYS A 224 -17.69 5.72 -18.39
N SER A 225 -18.09 4.55 -18.91
CA SER A 225 -17.18 3.77 -19.75
C SER A 225 -16.99 4.48 -21.12
N ALA A 226 -15.84 4.25 -21.74
CA ALA A 226 -15.49 4.81 -23.04
C ALA A 226 -16.52 4.47 -24.13
N LYS A 227 -17.19 3.32 -24.03
CA LYS A 227 -18.27 2.91 -24.94
C LYS A 227 -19.52 3.80 -24.87
N LYS A 228 -19.79 4.41 -23.72
CA LYS A 228 -21.02 5.18 -23.44
C LYS A 228 -20.82 6.69 -23.57
N LEU A 229 -19.70 7.15 -24.13
CA LEU A 229 -19.44 8.58 -24.33
C LEU A 229 -20.42 9.15 -25.36
N THR A 230 -21.01 10.31 -25.03
CA THR A 230 -21.80 11.11 -25.96
C THR A 230 -20.89 11.92 -26.87
N LEU A 231 -21.41 12.45 -27.97
CA LEU A 231 -20.64 13.26 -28.92
C LEU A 231 -19.88 14.43 -28.26
N PRO A 232 -20.48 15.28 -27.39
CA PRO A 232 -19.73 16.35 -26.71
C PRO A 232 -18.62 15.80 -25.79
N GLN A 233 -18.89 14.72 -25.06
CA GLN A 233 -17.92 14.09 -24.16
C GLN A 233 -16.74 13.47 -24.94
N ALA A 234 -17.03 12.80 -26.04
CA ALA A 234 -16.04 12.25 -26.97
C ALA A 234 -15.15 13.34 -27.54
N ALA A 235 -15.75 14.43 -28.04
CA ALA A 235 -15.01 15.57 -28.59
C ALA A 235 -14.15 16.28 -27.52
N PHE A 236 -14.64 16.34 -26.27
CA PHE A 236 -13.88 16.92 -25.16
C PHE A 236 -12.62 16.08 -24.86
N LEU A 237 -12.78 14.77 -24.70
CA LEU A 237 -11.64 13.87 -24.42
C LEU A 237 -10.66 13.84 -25.60
N ALA A 238 -11.12 13.74 -26.85
CA ALA A 238 -10.25 13.79 -28.03
C ALA A 238 -9.43 15.08 -28.14
N GLY A 239 -9.88 16.15 -27.50
CA GLY A 239 -9.16 17.43 -27.45
C GLY A 239 -8.01 17.48 -26.45
N ILE A 240 -8.03 16.67 -25.41
CA ILE A 240 -7.09 16.71 -24.28
C ILE A 240 -5.64 16.34 -24.65
N PRO A 241 -5.37 15.28 -25.47
CA PRO A 241 -4.01 14.81 -25.72
C PRO A 241 -3.04 15.85 -26.29
N LYS A 242 -3.53 16.90 -26.94
CA LYS A 242 -2.69 17.99 -27.45
C LYS A 242 -1.86 18.67 -26.35
N ASN A 243 -2.45 18.88 -25.17
CA ASN A 243 -1.78 19.38 -23.96
C ASN A 243 -2.56 18.91 -22.73
N PRO A 244 -2.28 17.70 -22.22
CA PRO A 244 -3.12 17.00 -21.26
C PRO A 244 -3.39 17.81 -19.96
N TYR A 245 -2.35 18.41 -19.39
CA TYR A 245 -2.49 19.16 -18.14
C TYR A 245 -3.14 20.55 -18.33
N TYR A 246 -3.05 21.09 -19.54
CA TYR A 246 -3.70 22.37 -19.87
C TYR A 246 -5.19 22.18 -20.15
N TYR A 247 -5.58 21.10 -20.88
CA TYR A 247 -6.96 20.88 -21.30
C TYR A 247 -7.78 20.00 -20.36
N THR A 248 -7.16 19.26 -19.42
CA THR A 248 -7.91 18.52 -18.38
C THR A 248 -8.76 19.46 -17.53
N PRO A 249 -9.99 19.09 -17.12
CA PRO A 249 -10.84 19.96 -16.31
C PRO A 249 -10.40 20.06 -14.84
N TYR A 250 -9.49 19.19 -14.36
CA TYR A 250 -9.14 19.10 -12.95
C TYR A 250 -7.73 19.58 -12.64
N LEU A 251 -7.59 20.19 -11.45
CA LEU A 251 -6.33 20.52 -10.81
C LEU A 251 -5.77 19.31 -10.04
N GLN A 252 -4.53 19.44 -9.55
CA GLN A 252 -3.97 18.53 -8.56
C GLN A 252 -4.85 18.57 -7.30
N GLY A 253 -5.36 17.42 -6.87
CA GLY A 253 -6.35 17.35 -5.78
C GLY A 253 -7.82 17.18 -6.24
N GLY A 254 -8.08 17.16 -7.56
CA GLY A 254 -9.39 16.81 -8.12
C GLY A 254 -10.42 17.95 -8.13
N VAL A 255 -9.98 19.16 -7.82
CA VAL A 255 -10.83 20.36 -7.91
C VAL A 255 -10.99 20.78 -9.37
N VAL A 256 -12.20 21.08 -9.80
CA VAL A 256 -12.48 21.60 -11.16
C VAL A 256 -11.81 22.96 -11.31
N LYS A 257 -11.16 23.21 -12.44
CA LYS A 257 -10.54 24.50 -12.77
C LYS A 257 -11.59 25.61 -12.81
N LYS A 258 -11.23 26.80 -12.32
CA LYS A 258 -12.11 28.00 -12.38
C LYS A 258 -12.32 28.46 -13.82
N ASP A 259 -11.28 28.44 -14.64
CA ASP A 259 -11.36 28.77 -16.07
C ASP A 259 -11.26 27.50 -16.91
N LEU A 260 -12.35 27.15 -17.56
CA LEU A 260 -12.49 26.02 -18.49
C LEU A 260 -12.57 26.46 -19.95
N THR A 261 -12.49 27.78 -20.20
CA THR A 261 -12.58 28.33 -21.55
C THR A 261 -11.62 27.67 -22.55
N PRO A 262 -10.34 27.43 -22.23
CA PRO A 262 -9.42 26.76 -23.16
C PRO A 262 -9.88 25.34 -23.51
N SER A 263 -10.36 24.58 -22.52
CA SER A 263 -10.80 23.18 -22.70
C SER A 263 -12.08 23.11 -23.53
N VAL A 264 -13.05 23.99 -23.24
CA VAL A 264 -14.31 24.08 -23.98
C VAL A 264 -14.07 24.53 -25.43
N ASN A 265 -13.20 25.52 -25.65
CA ASN A 265 -12.84 25.97 -26.98
C ASN A 265 -12.11 24.87 -27.78
N ARG A 266 -11.29 24.07 -27.12
CA ARG A 266 -10.66 22.91 -27.74
C ARG A 266 -11.70 21.87 -28.14
N MET A 267 -12.68 21.54 -27.31
CA MET A 267 -13.82 20.67 -27.63
C MET A 267 -14.57 21.20 -28.88
N LYS A 268 -14.90 22.49 -28.92
CA LYS A 268 -15.57 23.12 -30.05
C LYS A 268 -14.75 23.02 -31.35
N THR A 269 -13.42 23.12 -31.24
CA THR A 269 -12.49 22.90 -32.38
C THR A 269 -12.57 21.48 -32.89
N VAL A 270 -12.61 20.49 -31.99
CA VAL A 270 -12.78 19.07 -32.36
C VAL A 270 -14.09 18.84 -33.07
N LEU A 271 -15.22 19.31 -32.51
CA LEU A 271 -16.54 19.21 -33.13
C LEU A 271 -16.58 19.84 -34.52
N LYS A 272 -15.94 21.01 -34.72
CA LYS A 272 -15.82 21.64 -36.02
C LYS A 272 -15.05 20.78 -37.00
N ARG A 273 -13.95 20.14 -36.58
CA ARG A 273 -13.17 19.22 -37.44
C ARG A 273 -13.97 17.99 -37.83
N MET A 274 -14.71 17.39 -36.90
CA MET A 274 -15.62 16.27 -37.19
C MET A 274 -16.70 16.63 -38.23
N TYR A 275 -17.25 17.84 -38.11
CA TYR A 275 -18.22 18.35 -39.09
C TYR A 275 -17.60 18.57 -40.46
N VAL A 276 -16.40 19.17 -40.53
CA VAL A 276 -15.65 19.36 -41.79
C VAL A 276 -15.28 18.03 -42.43
N ALA A 277 -14.90 17.05 -41.61
CA ALA A 277 -14.60 15.68 -42.06
C ALA A 277 -15.86 14.87 -42.40
N LYS A 278 -17.06 15.42 -42.26
CA LYS A 278 -18.37 14.80 -42.52
C LYS A 278 -18.69 13.58 -41.62
N ASN A 279 -18.05 13.47 -40.46
CA ASN A 279 -18.29 12.40 -39.50
C ASN A 279 -19.55 12.69 -38.65
N ILE A 280 -20.00 13.93 -38.61
CA ILE A 280 -21.26 14.34 -37.96
C ILE A 280 -22.09 15.27 -38.85
N SER A 281 -23.40 15.22 -38.72
CA SER A 281 -24.31 16.11 -39.42
C SER A 281 -24.26 17.55 -38.87
N LYS A 282 -24.79 18.51 -39.62
CA LYS A 282 -24.92 19.90 -39.17
C LYS A 282 -25.73 20.01 -37.87
N GLU A 283 -26.85 19.29 -37.78
CA GLU A 283 -27.70 19.26 -36.58
C GLU A 283 -26.98 18.68 -35.37
N GLN A 284 -26.22 17.59 -35.56
CA GLN A 284 -25.39 17.03 -34.50
C GLN A 284 -24.34 18.02 -34.01
N TYR A 285 -23.68 18.71 -34.95
CA TYR A 285 -22.68 19.73 -34.63
C TYR A 285 -23.30 20.91 -33.84
N GLU A 286 -24.42 21.49 -34.35
CA GLU A 286 -25.10 22.62 -33.69
C GLU A 286 -25.64 22.28 -32.30
N LYS A 287 -26.12 21.05 -32.13
CA LYS A 287 -26.55 20.55 -30.80
C LYS A 287 -25.37 20.36 -29.85
N ALA A 288 -24.29 19.74 -30.36
CA ALA A 288 -23.13 19.41 -29.54
C ALA A 288 -22.35 20.67 -29.08
N ILE A 289 -22.24 21.70 -29.94
CA ILE A 289 -21.52 22.93 -29.61
C ILE A 289 -22.25 23.81 -28.57
N LYS A 290 -23.57 23.64 -28.42
CA LYS A 290 -24.41 24.33 -27.41
C LYS A 290 -24.44 23.58 -26.07
N HIS A 291 -23.97 22.31 -26.04
CA HIS A 291 -23.99 21.52 -24.84
C HIS A 291 -23.01 22.06 -23.79
N ASP A 292 -23.51 22.27 -22.57
CA ASP A 292 -22.68 22.67 -21.45
C ASP A 292 -22.01 21.44 -20.83
N ILE A 293 -20.78 21.15 -21.31
CA ILE A 293 -20.00 19.99 -20.91
C ILE A 293 -19.61 20.01 -19.43
N THR A 294 -19.64 21.16 -18.78
CA THR A 294 -19.25 21.30 -17.36
C THR A 294 -20.19 20.57 -16.42
N LYS A 295 -21.44 20.37 -16.84
CA LYS A 295 -22.46 19.61 -16.10
C LYS A 295 -22.23 18.09 -16.12
N ASP A 296 -21.42 17.63 -17.06
CA ASP A 296 -21.12 16.21 -17.26
C ASP A 296 -19.93 15.74 -16.41
N PHE A 297 -19.14 16.65 -15.85
CA PHE A 297 -17.93 16.30 -15.13
C PHE A 297 -18.23 15.49 -13.87
N ALA A 298 -17.44 14.46 -13.64
CA ALA A 298 -17.49 13.66 -12.44
C ALA A 298 -17.24 14.55 -11.21
N LYS A 299 -18.12 14.44 -10.22
CA LYS A 299 -17.96 15.17 -8.96
C LYS A 299 -16.75 14.63 -8.21
N GLN A 300 -16.06 15.51 -7.50
CA GLN A 300 -15.02 15.10 -6.57
C GLN A 300 -15.61 14.12 -5.55
N SER A 301 -15.11 12.91 -5.50
CA SER A 301 -15.46 11.91 -4.51
C SER A 301 -14.34 11.77 -3.48
N LYS A 302 -14.66 11.32 -2.26
CA LYS A 302 -13.60 10.90 -1.32
C LYS A 302 -12.85 9.73 -1.93
N ARG A 303 -11.53 9.76 -1.85
CA ARG A 303 -10.71 8.61 -2.27
C ARG A 303 -11.11 7.40 -1.43
N SER A 304 -11.16 6.22 -2.04
CA SER A 304 -11.46 5.00 -1.27
C SER A 304 -10.40 4.73 -0.18
N ARG A 305 -9.15 5.18 -0.39
CA ARG A 305 -8.13 5.19 0.65
C ARG A 305 -8.51 6.07 1.84
N ASP A 306 -9.19 7.20 1.61
CA ASP A 306 -9.64 8.09 2.67
C ASP A 306 -10.93 7.56 3.34
N THR A 307 -11.73 6.76 2.61
CA THR A 307 -12.96 6.13 3.13
C THR A 307 -12.67 4.86 3.92
N TYR A 308 -11.72 4.04 3.44
CA TYR A 308 -11.36 2.75 4.03
C TYR A 308 -9.82 2.61 4.17
N PRO A 309 -9.15 3.52 4.90
CA PRO A 309 -7.68 3.56 4.95
C PRO A 309 -7.08 2.26 5.45
N TYR A 310 -7.57 1.73 6.56
CA TYR A 310 -7.09 0.45 7.10
C TYR A 310 -7.28 -0.74 6.17
N VAL A 311 -8.38 -0.75 5.38
CA VAL A 311 -8.64 -1.82 4.39
C VAL A 311 -7.67 -1.72 3.24
N TYR A 312 -7.46 -0.49 2.73
CA TYR A 312 -6.55 -0.24 1.63
C TYR A 312 -5.11 -0.66 1.99
N ASP A 313 -4.60 -0.16 3.11
CA ASP A 313 -3.23 -0.41 3.53
C ASP A 313 -3.00 -1.90 3.87
N LEU A 314 -4.01 -2.56 4.47
CA LEU A 314 -3.96 -4.01 4.71
C LEU A 314 -3.94 -4.80 3.40
N ALA A 315 -4.79 -4.43 2.44
CA ALA A 315 -4.85 -5.11 1.14
C ALA A 315 -3.53 -4.95 0.36
N GLU A 316 -2.97 -3.73 0.28
CA GLU A 316 -1.69 -3.47 -0.39
C GLU A 316 -0.57 -4.25 0.29
N ARG A 317 -0.47 -4.21 1.62
CA ARG A 317 0.55 -4.92 2.41
C ARG A 317 0.49 -6.43 2.23
N GLU A 318 -0.69 -7.03 2.39
CA GLU A 318 -0.85 -8.49 2.30
C GLU A 318 -0.71 -8.98 0.86
N ALA A 319 -1.21 -8.22 -0.13
CA ALA A 319 -0.99 -8.52 -1.54
C ALA A 319 0.50 -8.42 -1.91
N THR A 320 1.23 -7.43 -1.39
CA THR A 320 2.69 -7.30 -1.60
C THR A 320 3.43 -8.52 -1.05
N LYS A 321 3.11 -8.98 0.18
CA LYS A 321 3.72 -10.20 0.74
C LYS A 321 3.48 -11.43 -0.14
N ILE A 322 2.28 -11.58 -0.67
CA ILE A 322 1.92 -12.69 -1.56
C ILE A 322 2.71 -12.59 -2.87
N MET A 323 2.75 -11.41 -3.48
CA MET A 323 3.46 -11.17 -4.73
C MET A 323 4.98 -11.31 -4.59
N THR A 324 5.55 -10.91 -3.45
CA THR A 324 6.97 -11.14 -3.14
C THR A 324 7.30 -12.63 -3.25
N LYS A 325 6.52 -13.49 -2.57
CA LYS A 325 6.71 -14.95 -2.65
C LYS A 325 6.46 -15.51 -4.05
N TYR A 326 5.51 -14.94 -4.77
CA TYR A 326 5.22 -15.33 -6.15
C TYR A 326 6.39 -15.03 -7.07
N LEU A 327 6.96 -13.82 -7.00
CA LEU A 327 8.11 -13.42 -7.82
C LEU A 327 9.36 -14.22 -7.47
N MET A 328 9.69 -14.37 -6.18
CA MET A 328 10.81 -15.23 -5.75
C MET A 328 10.68 -16.64 -6.31
N LYS A 329 9.46 -17.22 -6.28
CA LYS A 329 9.20 -18.55 -6.83
C LYS A 329 9.36 -18.59 -8.36
N GLN A 330 8.96 -17.56 -9.09
CA GLN A 330 9.12 -17.48 -10.54
C GLN A 330 10.61 -17.46 -10.92
N ASP A 331 11.42 -16.75 -10.16
CA ASP A 331 12.86 -16.62 -10.39
C ASP A 331 13.65 -17.80 -9.77
N GLY A 332 12.95 -18.83 -9.23
CA GLY A 332 13.57 -20.01 -8.63
C GLY A 332 14.25 -19.75 -7.27
N VAL A 333 14.05 -18.58 -6.67
CA VAL A 333 14.66 -18.21 -5.39
C VAL A 333 13.89 -18.85 -4.24
N LYS A 334 14.55 -19.68 -3.44
CA LYS A 334 14.00 -20.30 -2.23
C LYS A 334 14.63 -19.67 -0.98
N GLU A 335 13.81 -19.29 -0.02
CA GLU A 335 14.26 -18.60 1.19
C GLU A 335 15.22 -19.44 2.05
N ASP A 336 15.07 -20.75 2.04
CA ASP A 336 15.91 -21.72 2.76
C ASP A 336 17.28 -21.95 2.08
N GLU A 337 17.42 -21.57 0.82
CA GLU A 337 18.68 -21.64 0.05
C GLU A 337 19.45 -20.30 0.11
N VAL A 338 18.85 -19.22 0.59
CA VAL A 338 19.50 -17.91 0.74
C VAL A 338 20.23 -17.85 2.07
N LYS A 339 21.46 -17.33 2.09
CA LYS A 339 22.22 -17.15 3.33
C LYS A 339 21.45 -16.25 4.31
N PRO A 340 21.41 -16.58 5.61
CA PRO A 340 20.66 -15.79 6.61
C PRO A 340 21.04 -14.30 6.65
N SER A 341 22.32 -13.97 6.37
CA SER A 341 22.79 -12.58 6.29
C SER A 341 22.27 -11.79 5.10
N GLU A 342 21.92 -12.45 3.99
CA GLU A 342 21.44 -11.85 2.74
C GLU A 342 19.91 -11.88 2.62
N LEU A 343 19.24 -12.72 3.41
CA LEU A 343 17.81 -12.99 3.29
C LEU A 343 16.95 -11.74 3.46
N ALA A 344 17.35 -10.85 4.37
CA ALA A 344 16.62 -9.59 4.61
C ALA A 344 16.68 -8.67 3.38
N GLU A 345 17.85 -8.54 2.76
CA GLU A 345 18.06 -7.73 1.56
C GLU A 345 17.34 -8.32 0.34
N VAL A 346 17.47 -9.63 0.13
CA VAL A 346 16.75 -10.33 -0.95
C VAL A 346 15.25 -10.14 -0.82
N ARG A 347 14.69 -10.32 0.39
CA ARG A 347 13.27 -10.08 0.64
C ARG A 347 12.86 -8.64 0.37
N ALA A 348 13.65 -7.65 0.78
CA ALA A 348 13.38 -6.24 0.55
C ALA A 348 13.34 -5.92 -0.95
N ASN A 349 14.32 -6.41 -1.72
CA ASN A 349 14.37 -6.21 -3.16
C ASN A 349 13.14 -6.82 -3.87
N TYR A 350 12.74 -8.04 -3.51
CA TYR A 350 11.55 -8.66 -4.08
C TYR A 350 10.25 -8.00 -3.59
N GLN A 351 10.25 -7.42 -2.39
CA GLN A 351 9.11 -6.66 -1.87
C GLN A 351 8.89 -5.38 -2.66
N ASP A 352 9.95 -4.67 -3.00
CA ASP A 352 9.89 -3.46 -3.84
C ASP A 352 9.40 -3.81 -5.26
N GLN A 353 9.93 -4.87 -5.87
CA GLN A 353 9.46 -5.37 -7.16
C GLN A 353 7.98 -5.77 -7.12
N ALA A 354 7.55 -6.45 -6.07
CA ALA A 354 6.16 -6.85 -5.87
C ALA A 354 5.22 -5.64 -5.73
N LEU A 355 5.67 -4.59 -5.03
CA LEU A 355 4.90 -3.35 -4.89
C LEU A 355 4.74 -2.63 -6.23
N VAL A 356 5.82 -2.53 -7.02
CA VAL A 356 5.77 -1.96 -8.38
C VAL A 356 4.84 -2.79 -9.27
N ALA A 357 4.99 -4.12 -9.27
CA ALA A 357 4.13 -5.02 -10.03
C ALA A 357 2.66 -4.88 -9.64
N LEU A 358 2.34 -4.82 -8.33
CA LEU A 358 0.99 -4.60 -7.86
C LEU A 358 0.41 -3.25 -8.27
N ARG A 359 1.22 -2.21 -8.37
CA ARG A 359 0.73 -0.87 -8.77
C ARG A 359 0.48 -0.77 -10.26
N GLN A 360 1.28 -1.44 -11.08
CA GLN A 360 1.37 -1.23 -12.53
C GLN A 360 1.06 -2.48 -13.37
N GLY A 361 0.83 -3.63 -12.75
CA GLY A 361 0.72 -4.90 -13.45
C GLY A 361 -0.70 -5.38 -13.79
N GLY A 362 -1.74 -4.59 -13.49
CA GLY A 362 -3.13 -4.92 -13.84
C GLY A 362 -3.73 -6.05 -13.00
N TYR A 363 -3.22 -6.28 -11.81
CA TYR A 363 -3.73 -7.34 -10.93
C TYR A 363 -5.08 -6.98 -10.33
N LYS A 364 -5.91 -7.99 -10.11
CA LYS A 364 -7.16 -7.88 -9.35
C LYS A 364 -6.98 -8.63 -8.03
N VAL A 365 -6.95 -7.87 -6.95
CA VAL A 365 -6.79 -8.37 -5.57
C VAL A 365 -8.17 -8.55 -4.96
N HIS A 366 -8.59 -9.79 -4.71
CA HIS A 366 -9.88 -10.12 -4.11
C HIS A 366 -9.69 -10.40 -2.63
N MET A 367 -10.35 -9.61 -1.80
CA MET A 367 -10.34 -9.79 -0.35
C MET A 367 -11.34 -10.85 0.12
N THR A 368 -11.29 -11.19 1.40
CA THR A 368 -12.30 -12.02 2.07
C THR A 368 -13.37 -11.17 2.77
N LEU A 369 -13.10 -9.88 2.98
CA LEU A 369 -13.96 -8.97 3.72
C LEU A 369 -15.35 -8.85 3.09
N ASP A 370 -16.37 -9.03 3.90
CA ASP A 370 -17.74 -8.68 3.56
C ASP A 370 -17.95 -7.18 3.84
N LYS A 371 -18.31 -6.42 2.82
CA LYS A 371 -18.44 -4.96 2.91
C LYS A 371 -19.44 -4.55 4.00
N LYS A 372 -20.61 -5.20 4.04
CA LYS A 372 -21.68 -4.88 4.99
C LYS A 372 -21.25 -5.18 6.43
N ILE A 373 -20.62 -6.33 6.64
CA ILE A 373 -20.05 -6.71 7.94
C ILE A 373 -18.99 -5.69 8.35
N HIS A 374 -18.03 -5.39 7.48
CA HIS A 374 -16.96 -4.46 7.79
C HIS A 374 -17.48 -3.05 8.14
N GLU A 375 -18.39 -2.51 7.32
CA GLU A 375 -18.97 -1.18 7.55
C GLU A 375 -19.79 -1.13 8.85
N SER A 376 -20.55 -2.18 9.17
CA SER A 376 -21.35 -2.25 10.38
C SER A 376 -20.50 -2.26 11.65
N MET A 377 -19.30 -2.86 11.62
CA MET A 377 -18.35 -2.85 12.73
C MET A 377 -17.77 -1.45 13.01
N GLN A 378 -17.68 -0.58 11.99
CA GLN A 378 -17.12 0.76 12.16
C GLN A 378 -18.03 1.68 12.99
N GLN A 379 -19.34 1.51 12.93
CA GLN A 379 -20.28 2.44 13.58
C GLN A 379 -20.10 2.50 15.11
N PRO A 380 -20.05 1.38 15.86
CA PRO A 380 -19.76 1.40 17.27
C PRO A 380 -18.38 2.02 17.61
N ALA A 381 -17.37 1.79 16.77
CA ALA A 381 -16.02 2.33 16.97
C ALA A 381 -15.94 3.85 16.75
N LYS A 382 -16.78 4.40 15.88
CA LYS A 382 -16.87 5.85 15.62
C LYS A 382 -17.70 6.61 16.67
N ASN A 383 -18.48 5.90 17.47
CA ASN A 383 -19.29 6.52 18.50
C ASN A 383 -18.44 6.89 19.71
N ASN A 384 -18.14 8.18 19.86
CA ASN A 384 -17.34 8.70 20.98
C ASN A 384 -17.93 8.37 22.36
N GLY A 385 -19.25 8.21 22.46
CA GLY A 385 -19.92 7.80 23.72
C GLY A 385 -19.49 6.43 24.24
N ASN A 386 -18.93 5.57 23.39
CA ASN A 386 -18.38 4.28 23.78
C ASN A 386 -16.99 4.38 24.46
N PHE A 387 -16.39 5.56 24.49
CA PHE A 387 -15.02 5.80 24.95
C PHE A 387 -14.97 6.94 25.99
N PRO A 388 -15.59 6.75 27.16
CA PRO A 388 -15.71 7.79 28.15
C PRO A 388 -14.40 8.14 28.88
N GLY A 389 -13.33 7.38 28.68
CA GLY A 389 -11.98 7.67 29.20
C GLY A 389 -11.32 8.89 28.56
N GLY A 390 -11.86 9.35 27.43
CA GLY A 390 -11.43 10.59 26.78
C GLY A 390 -10.00 10.56 26.25
N MET A 391 -9.38 11.74 26.23
CA MET A 391 -7.99 11.95 25.84
C MET A 391 -7.08 11.91 27.07
N GLN A 392 -6.14 11.01 27.09
CA GLN A 392 -5.06 11.00 28.05
C GLN A 392 -3.75 11.49 27.45
N TYR A 393 -2.73 11.71 28.27
CA TYR A 393 -1.41 12.15 27.82
C TYR A 393 -0.34 11.28 28.49
N LYS A 394 0.67 10.93 27.71
CA LYS A 394 1.85 10.18 28.18
C LYS A 394 3.12 10.95 27.90
N GLN A 395 3.96 11.06 28.91
CA GLN A 395 5.34 11.54 28.74
C GLN A 395 6.15 10.45 28.05
N VAL A 396 6.67 10.72 26.88
CA VAL A 396 7.49 9.78 26.09
C VAL A 396 8.79 10.48 25.65
N VAL A 397 9.87 9.73 25.57
CA VAL A 397 11.13 10.24 25.02
C VAL A 397 11.05 10.11 23.50
N ASP A 398 11.09 11.22 22.81
CA ASP A 398 11.16 11.24 21.35
C ASP A 398 12.48 10.57 20.89
N PRO A 399 12.38 9.50 20.08
CA PRO A 399 13.57 8.73 19.69
C PRO A 399 14.57 9.54 18.85
N LYS A 400 14.09 10.56 18.11
CA LYS A 400 14.93 11.42 17.25
C LYS A 400 15.58 12.55 18.04
N THR A 401 14.79 13.27 18.84
CA THR A 401 15.26 14.47 19.56
C THR A 401 15.80 14.15 20.95
N LYS A 402 15.56 12.92 21.49
CA LYS A 402 15.85 12.48 22.86
C LYS A 402 15.20 13.35 23.95
N LYS A 403 14.29 14.24 23.60
CA LYS A 403 13.54 15.08 24.56
C LYS A 403 12.27 14.37 25.02
N THR A 404 11.90 14.61 26.29
CA THR A 404 10.61 14.18 26.79
C THR A 404 9.51 15.08 26.23
N VAL A 405 8.53 14.46 25.54
CA VAL A 405 7.39 15.15 24.95
C VAL A 405 6.09 14.55 25.49
N SER A 406 5.07 15.38 25.62
CA SER A 406 3.72 14.92 25.98
C SER A 406 3.02 14.43 24.71
N LYS A 407 2.75 13.13 24.64
CA LYS A 407 2.03 12.51 23.52
C LYS A 407 0.57 12.27 23.92
N GLN A 408 -0.36 12.64 23.03
CA GLN A 408 -1.77 12.30 23.16
C GLN A 408 -1.94 10.77 23.10
N ASP A 409 -2.77 10.24 23.97
CA ASP A 409 -3.07 8.81 24.12
C ASP A 409 -4.58 8.62 24.29
N PRO A 410 -5.36 8.73 23.22
CA PRO A 410 -6.80 8.50 23.28
C PRO A 410 -7.09 7.04 23.63
N GLU A 411 -8.24 6.80 24.24
CA GLU A 411 -8.78 5.46 24.35
C GLU A 411 -9.09 4.91 22.95
N GLU A 412 -8.54 3.76 22.60
CA GLU A 412 -8.59 3.12 21.29
C GLU A 412 -9.30 1.77 21.34
N THR A 413 -9.63 1.24 20.14
CA THR A 413 -10.21 -0.08 19.99
C THR A 413 -9.69 -0.80 18.76
N ALA A 414 -9.73 -2.12 18.81
CA ALA A 414 -9.57 -2.99 17.66
C ALA A 414 -10.55 -4.15 17.74
N ALA A 415 -11.02 -4.58 16.58
CA ALA A 415 -11.90 -5.75 16.50
C ALA A 415 -11.60 -6.57 15.24
N VAL A 416 -11.79 -7.89 15.33
CA VAL A 416 -11.67 -8.81 14.20
C VAL A 416 -12.78 -9.85 14.25
N MET A 417 -13.45 -10.07 13.12
CA MET A 417 -14.42 -11.12 12.93
C MET A 417 -13.90 -12.17 11.95
N VAL A 418 -13.77 -13.40 12.41
CA VAL A 418 -13.26 -14.53 11.64
C VAL A 418 -14.37 -15.59 11.44
N GLN A 419 -14.49 -16.13 10.24
CA GLN A 419 -15.31 -17.31 9.95
C GLN A 419 -14.54 -18.56 10.39
N ASN A 420 -15.06 -19.29 11.38
CA ASN A 420 -14.33 -20.34 12.09
C ASN A 420 -13.79 -21.45 11.18
N GLU A 421 -14.61 -21.95 10.28
CA GLU A 421 -14.32 -23.11 9.43
C GLU A 421 -13.32 -22.81 8.31
N THR A 422 -13.29 -21.55 7.84
CA THR A 422 -12.51 -21.17 6.66
C THR A 422 -11.30 -20.30 6.98
N GLY A 423 -11.26 -19.66 8.14
CA GLY A 423 -10.27 -18.66 8.50
C GLY A 423 -10.44 -17.31 7.77
N ARG A 424 -11.52 -17.11 6.99
CA ARG A 424 -11.79 -15.84 6.32
C ARG A 424 -12.03 -14.74 7.33
N ILE A 425 -11.30 -13.64 7.21
CA ILE A 425 -11.61 -12.42 7.96
C ILE A 425 -12.76 -11.73 7.25
N LEU A 426 -13.90 -11.58 7.94
CA LEU A 426 -15.13 -11.02 7.38
C LEU A 426 -15.19 -9.50 7.56
N GLY A 427 -14.62 -8.99 8.63
CA GLY A 427 -14.54 -7.57 8.95
C GLY A 427 -13.56 -7.32 10.09
N PHE A 428 -13.13 -6.07 10.22
CA PHE A 428 -12.26 -5.65 11.32
C PHE A 428 -12.40 -4.16 11.60
N VAL A 429 -11.96 -3.73 12.77
CA VAL A 429 -11.76 -2.33 13.18
C VAL A 429 -10.27 -2.17 13.50
N GLY A 430 -9.58 -1.29 12.78
CA GLY A 430 -8.14 -1.04 12.97
C GLY A 430 -7.83 0.03 14.01
N GLY A 431 -8.83 0.80 14.43
CA GLY A 431 -8.76 1.90 15.39
C GLY A 431 -9.98 2.80 15.25
N ARG A 432 -10.05 3.83 16.11
CA ARG A 432 -11.06 4.88 16.01
C ARG A 432 -10.68 5.86 14.90
N TYR A 433 -11.69 6.52 14.31
CA TYR A 433 -11.48 7.62 13.38
C TYR A 433 -11.57 8.93 14.17
N LEU A 434 -10.47 9.31 14.83
CA LEU A 434 -10.41 10.55 15.57
C LEU A 434 -10.37 11.74 14.60
N ASP A 435 -11.20 12.74 14.83
CA ASP A 435 -11.36 13.91 13.95
C ASP A 435 -11.62 13.55 12.47
N GLY A 436 -12.29 12.39 12.24
CA GLY A 436 -12.60 11.89 10.91
C GLY A 436 -11.39 11.33 10.13
N LYS A 437 -10.26 11.13 10.80
CA LYS A 437 -9.04 10.54 10.22
C LYS A 437 -8.70 9.23 10.90
N ALA A 438 -8.23 8.26 10.12
CA ALA A 438 -7.53 7.08 10.62
C ALA A 438 -6.05 7.43 10.76
N ASP A 439 -5.40 6.82 11.74
CA ASP A 439 -3.94 6.79 11.77
C ASP A 439 -3.39 5.67 10.87
N ASP A 440 -2.07 5.60 10.73
CA ASP A 440 -1.39 4.58 9.91
C ASP A 440 -1.22 3.24 10.65
N PHE A 441 -1.64 3.14 11.93
CA PHE A 441 -1.43 1.98 12.77
C PHE A 441 -2.70 1.14 12.91
N ASN A 442 -2.76 0.03 12.18
CA ASN A 442 -3.88 -0.90 12.21
C ASN A 442 -3.76 -1.86 13.41
N ARG A 443 -4.41 -1.49 14.52
CA ARG A 443 -4.32 -2.23 15.81
C ARG A 443 -4.84 -3.66 15.71
N ALA A 444 -5.76 -3.95 14.81
CA ALA A 444 -6.28 -5.31 14.63
C ALA A 444 -5.21 -6.32 14.17
N PHE A 445 -4.20 -5.85 13.44
CA PHE A 445 -3.15 -6.69 12.82
C PHE A 445 -1.73 -6.38 13.29
N GLN A 446 -1.50 -5.23 13.96
CA GLN A 446 -0.16 -4.76 14.28
C GLN A 446 0.06 -4.55 15.79
N ALA A 447 -1.01 -4.27 16.56
CA ALA A 447 -0.87 -4.06 18.00
C ALA A 447 -0.70 -5.41 18.71
N LYS A 448 0.53 -5.74 19.11
CA LYS A 448 0.80 -6.83 20.04
C LYS A 448 0.58 -6.32 21.46
N ARG A 449 -0.39 -6.89 22.16
CA ARG A 449 -0.82 -6.49 23.51
C ARG A 449 -0.99 -7.71 24.38
N GLN A 450 -0.74 -7.55 25.69
CA GLN A 450 -1.01 -8.62 26.65
C GLN A 450 -2.51 -8.95 26.64
N ILE A 451 -2.82 -10.25 26.53
CA ILE A 451 -4.19 -10.72 26.35
C ILE A 451 -4.92 -11.01 27.66
N GLY A 452 -4.22 -10.93 28.80
CA GLY A 452 -4.79 -11.17 30.10
C GLY A 452 -5.55 -12.51 30.18
N SER A 453 -6.63 -12.51 30.90
CA SER A 453 -7.44 -13.73 31.16
C SER A 453 -8.03 -14.40 29.90
N THR A 454 -7.93 -13.82 28.69
CA THR A 454 -8.29 -14.53 27.44
C THR A 454 -7.33 -15.68 27.13
N ALA A 455 -6.14 -15.71 27.72
CA ALA A 455 -5.21 -16.84 27.62
C ALA A 455 -5.78 -18.13 28.22
N LYS A 456 -6.60 -18.04 29.26
CA LYS A 456 -7.04 -19.18 30.05
C LYS A 456 -7.69 -20.31 29.26
N PRO A 457 -8.69 -20.06 28.37
CA PRO A 457 -9.28 -21.13 27.55
C PRO A 457 -8.28 -21.79 26.63
N ILE A 458 -7.49 -21.00 25.90
CA ILE A 458 -6.61 -21.45 24.81
C ILE A 458 -5.26 -21.99 25.30
N LEU A 459 -4.85 -21.68 26.53
CA LEU A 459 -3.55 -22.10 27.05
C LEU A 459 -3.66 -23.02 28.26
N VAL A 460 -4.61 -22.77 29.16
CA VAL A 460 -4.70 -23.51 30.41
C VAL A 460 -5.72 -24.64 30.31
N TYR A 461 -7.01 -24.29 30.15
CA TYR A 461 -8.09 -25.26 30.29
C TYR A 461 -8.14 -26.27 29.13
N SER A 462 -7.95 -25.83 27.87
CA SER A 462 -7.85 -26.76 26.74
C SER A 462 -6.70 -27.75 26.92
N ASN A 463 -5.51 -27.26 27.31
CA ASN A 463 -4.36 -28.13 27.49
C ASN A 463 -4.54 -29.06 28.70
N GLY A 464 -5.16 -28.57 29.78
CA GLY A 464 -5.48 -29.41 30.93
C GLY A 464 -6.45 -30.56 30.59
N ILE A 465 -7.46 -30.29 29.76
CA ILE A 465 -8.42 -31.30 29.26
C ILE A 465 -7.74 -32.25 28.27
N GLU A 466 -6.94 -31.73 27.35
CA GLU A 466 -6.20 -32.53 26.36
C GLU A 466 -5.30 -33.56 27.02
N ASN A 467 -4.56 -33.12 28.04
CA ASN A 467 -3.65 -33.94 28.80
C ASN A 467 -4.38 -34.84 29.83
N ARG A 468 -5.70 -34.88 29.83
CA ARG A 468 -6.50 -35.63 30.81
C ARG A 468 -6.20 -35.28 32.27
N LEU A 469 -5.64 -34.11 32.53
CA LEU A 469 -5.33 -33.60 33.85
C LEU A 469 -6.60 -33.15 34.61
N ILE A 470 -7.54 -32.51 33.88
CA ILE A 470 -8.78 -31.96 34.40
C ILE A 470 -9.98 -32.36 33.55
N THR A 471 -11.15 -32.29 34.15
CA THR A 471 -12.47 -32.25 33.50
C THR A 471 -13.19 -30.95 33.90
N PRO A 472 -14.29 -30.56 33.29
CA PRO A 472 -15.11 -29.44 33.76
C PRO A 472 -15.56 -29.53 35.23
N ALA A 473 -15.73 -30.72 35.74
CA ALA A 473 -16.15 -31.01 37.12
C ALA A 473 -14.99 -31.21 38.09
N SER A 474 -13.75 -31.26 37.63
CA SER A 474 -12.59 -31.35 38.52
C SER A 474 -12.56 -30.21 39.52
N THR A 475 -12.23 -30.48 40.79
CA THR A 475 -12.19 -29.48 41.88
C THR A 475 -10.76 -28.95 42.03
N VAL A 476 -10.62 -27.64 42.14
CA VAL A 476 -9.36 -26.93 42.40
C VAL A 476 -9.60 -25.98 43.60
N ASN A 477 -8.67 -25.96 44.54
CA ASN A 477 -8.74 -25.05 45.69
C ASN A 477 -8.22 -23.66 45.29
N ASP A 478 -9.09 -22.64 45.38
CA ASP A 478 -8.81 -21.23 45.17
C ASP A 478 -8.49 -20.58 46.52
N GLU A 479 -7.22 -20.52 46.84
CA GLU A 479 -6.67 -20.03 48.13
C GLU A 479 -5.43 -19.19 47.87
N GLU A 480 -4.85 -18.56 48.91
CA GLU A 480 -3.58 -17.85 48.77
C GLU A 480 -2.53 -18.75 48.11
N TYR A 481 -1.91 -18.28 47.06
CA TYR A 481 -1.01 -19.08 46.23
C TYR A 481 0.12 -18.25 45.62
N TYR A 482 1.31 -18.78 45.62
CA TYR A 482 2.50 -18.27 44.99
C TYR A 482 2.93 -19.22 43.88
N TYR A 483 3.61 -18.70 42.87
CA TYR A 483 4.20 -19.56 41.83
C TYR A 483 5.11 -20.61 42.44
N GLN A 484 4.97 -21.84 42.04
CA GLN A 484 5.72 -22.99 42.57
C GLN A 484 6.86 -23.40 41.64
N THR A 485 6.81 -23.03 40.38
CA THR A 485 7.77 -23.43 39.34
C THR A 485 8.92 -22.43 39.19
N VAL A 486 8.86 -21.29 39.88
CA VAL A 486 9.92 -20.30 39.94
C VAL A 486 10.34 -20.08 41.41
N PRO A 487 11.64 -19.81 41.68
CA PRO A 487 12.10 -19.53 43.04
C PRO A 487 11.41 -18.27 43.58
N ARG A 488 10.96 -18.36 44.84
CA ARG A 488 10.34 -17.22 45.52
C ARG A 488 11.40 -16.19 45.89
N GLN A 489 11.11 -14.90 45.58
CA GLN A 489 11.98 -13.79 45.91
C GLN A 489 11.43 -12.99 47.12
N PRO A 490 12.28 -12.30 47.89
CA PRO A 490 11.82 -11.36 48.90
C PRO A 490 10.94 -10.27 48.24
N GLY A 491 9.72 -10.08 48.78
CA GLY A 491 8.77 -9.12 48.22
C GLY A 491 7.75 -9.69 47.22
N ASP A 492 7.87 -10.98 46.86
CA ASP A 492 6.86 -11.62 46.03
C ASP A 492 5.47 -11.57 46.71
N ARG A 493 4.47 -11.23 45.92
CA ARG A 493 3.08 -11.17 46.34
C ARG A 493 2.32 -12.42 45.90
N PRO A 494 1.31 -12.86 46.70
CA PRO A 494 0.46 -13.96 46.28
C PRO A 494 -0.37 -13.57 45.07
N ILE A 495 -0.70 -14.58 44.26
CA ILE A 495 -1.59 -14.42 43.12
C ILE A 495 -2.99 -14.08 43.64
N LYS A 496 -3.56 -12.97 43.19
CA LYS A 496 -4.88 -12.49 43.56
C LYS A 496 -5.89 -12.72 42.46
N ASN A 497 -7.11 -13.10 42.82
CA ASN A 497 -8.24 -12.97 41.94
C ASN A 497 -8.67 -11.49 41.78
N GLU A 498 -9.41 -11.16 40.74
CA GLU A 498 -10.07 -9.86 40.66
C GLU A 498 -10.97 -9.65 41.89
N GLY A 499 -10.91 -8.48 42.50
CA GLY A 499 -11.58 -8.19 43.79
C GLY A 499 -10.93 -8.79 45.02
N GLY A 500 -9.77 -9.47 44.90
CA GLY A 500 -8.91 -9.91 46.00
C GLY A 500 -9.44 -11.08 46.83
N ARG A 501 -10.57 -11.67 46.48
CA ARG A 501 -11.22 -12.75 47.26
C ARG A 501 -10.86 -14.13 46.74
N TYR A 502 -10.61 -15.07 47.63
CA TYR A 502 -10.48 -16.49 47.34
C TYR A 502 -11.81 -17.20 47.65
N ARG A 503 -12.12 -18.29 46.94
CA ARG A 503 -13.41 -18.96 46.96
C ARG A 503 -13.35 -20.40 47.50
N GLY A 504 -12.18 -20.86 47.93
CA GLY A 504 -12.01 -22.24 48.38
C GLY A 504 -12.14 -23.25 47.19
N ASN A 505 -12.73 -24.40 47.48
CA ASN A 505 -12.90 -25.43 46.46
C ASN A 505 -13.94 -25.04 45.43
N VAL A 506 -13.50 -24.88 44.19
CA VAL A 506 -14.36 -24.56 43.03
C VAL A 506 -14.16 -25.60 41.91
N THR A 507 -15.18 -25.80 41.09
CA THR A 507 -15.00 -26.61 39.87
C THR A 507 -14.19 -25.87 38.83
N VAL A 508 -13.51 -26.58 37.96
CA VAL A 508 -12.78 -26.03 36.82
C VAL A 508 -13.71 -25.17 35.95
N ARG A 509 -14.97 -25.60 35.76
CA ARG A 509 -16.01 -24.84 35.11
C ARG A 509 -16.22 -23.46 35.78
N THR A 510 -16.49 -23.47 37.08
CA THR A 510 -16.71 -22.23 37.85
C THR A 510 -15.46 -21.32 37.79
N ALA A 511 -14.27 -21.91 37.90
CA ALA A 511 -13.04 -21.16 37.81
C ALA A 511 -12.86 -20.42 36.46
N LEU A 512 -13.27 -21.06 35.34
CA LEU A 512 -13.27 -20.40 34.01
C LEU A 512 -14.38 -19.34 33.91
N GLU A 513 -15.60 -19.68 34.31
CA GLU A 513 -16.76 -18.78 34.27
C GLU A 513 -16.49 -17.46 35.04
N LEU A 514 -15.89 -17.54 36.19
CA LEU A 514 -15.55 -16.42 37.07
C LEU A 514 -14.15 -15.87 36.82
N SER A 515 -13.42 -16.43 35.85
CA SER A 515 -12.08 -15.98 35.48
C SER A 515 -11.05 -16.01 36.63
N LEU A 516 -11.17 -16.95 37.58
CA LEU A 516 -10.27 -17.04 38.73
C LEU A 516 -8.81 -17.27 38.30
N ASN A 517 -7.87 -16.58 38.97
CA ASN A 517 -6.46 -16.59 38.60
C ASN A 517 -5.74 -17.79 39.21
N VAL A 518 -5.96 -18.03 40.52
CA VAL A 518 -5.26 -19.09 41.26
C VAL A 518 -5.54 -20.50 40.68
N PRO A 519 -6.78 -20.90 40.40
CA PRO A 519 -7.05 -22.20 39.78
C PRO A 519 -6.37 -22.34 38.42
N ALA A 520 -6.34 -21.26 37.60
CA ALA A 520 -5.70 -21.27 36.27
C ALA A 520 -4.19 -21.54 36.42
N VAL A 521 -3.50 -20.80 37.31
CA VAL A 521 -2.06 -20.99 37.53
C VAL A 521 -1.77 -22.37 38.06
N LYS A 522 -2.52 -22.83 39.10
CA LYS A 522 -2.36 -24.18 39.68
C LYS A 522 -2.47 -25.31 38.63
N ILE A 523 -3.42 -25.17 37.69
CA ILE A 523 -3.58 -26.14 36.58
C ILE A 523 -2.40 -26.05 35.64
N TYR A 524 -2.00 -24.83 35.28
CA TYR A 524 -0.94 -24.59 34.31
C TYR A 524 0.42 -25.07 34.75
N GLU A 525 0.79 -24.84 36.03
CA GLU A 525 2.04 -25.32 36.62
C GLU A 525 2.14 -26.86 36.75
N LYS A 526 1.01 -27.57 36.66
CA LYS A 526 0.98 -29.05 36.61
C LYS A 526 1.16 -29.61 35.19
N MET A 527 1.18 -28.79 34.19
CA MET A 527 1.39 -29.17 32.78
C MET A 527 2.82 -28.90 32.33
N ASN A 528 3.22 -29.47 31.21
CA ASN A 528 4.38 -28.99 30.48
C ASN A 528 4.01 -27.64 29.81
N MET A 529 4.49 -26.55 30.42
CA MET A 529 4.20 -25.19 29.97
C MET A 529 4.68 -24.94 28.55
N SER A 530 5.89 -25.42 28.22
CA SER A 530 6.45 -25.26 26.85
C SER A 530 5.59 -25.94 25.79
N ASN A 531 5.07 -27.15 26.04
CA ASN A 531 4.16 -27.84 25.13
C ASN A 531 2.83 -27.09 24.98
N SER A 532 2.35 -26.48 26.04
CA SER A 532 1.13 -25.66 25.99
C SER A 532 1.34 -24.39 25.14
N ILE A 533 2.47 -23.73 25.31
CA ILE A 533 2.86 -22.57 24.47
C ILE A 533 3.07 -22.98 23.01
N GLN A 534 3.65 -24.18 22.77
CA GLN A 534 3.88 -24.67 21.39
C GLN A 534 2.58 -24.73 20.57
N LYS A 535 1.44 -25.02 21.19
CA LYS A 535 0.15 -24.98 20.51
C LYS A 535 -0.23 -23.58 20.01
N LEU A 536 0.13 -22.52 20.74
CA LEU A 536 -0.05 -21.14 20.26
C LEU A 536 0.90 -20.84 19.09
N VAL A 537 2.15 -21.29 19.18
CA VAL A 537 3.12 -21.18 18.08
C VAL A 537 2.61 -21.91 16.83
N ASP A 538 2.01 -23.08 17.01
CA ASP A 538 1.38 -23.87 15.95
C ASP A 538 0.17 -23.16 15.30
N MET A 539 -0.46 -22.25 16.03
CA MET A 539 -1.50 -21.33 15.53
C MET A 539 -0.92 -20.03 14.96
N GLY A 540 0.41 -19.94 14.79
CA GLY A 540 1.07 -18.80 14.13
C GLY A 540 1.41 -17.63 15.05
N VAL A 541 1.25 -17.80 16.39
CA VAL A 541 1.60 -16.77 17.37
C VAL A 541 3.11 -16.80 17.64
N GLU A 542 3.77 -15.67 17.55
CA GLU A 542 5.16 -15.52 17.98
C GLU A 542 5.22 -15.36 19.50
N VAL A 543 5.85 -16.30 20.18
CA VAL A 543 6.01 -16.28 21.64
C VAL A 543 7.49 -16.22 21.99
N PRO A 544 7.96 -15.18 22.70
CA PRO A 544 9.33 -15.08 23.16
C PRO A 544 9.73 -16.26 24.07
N ASP A 545 10.97 -16.72 23.98
CA ASP A 545 11.44 -17.87 24.77
C ASP A 545 11.31 -17.67 26.28
N ALA A 546 11.44 -16.44 26.75
CA ALA A 546 11.23 -16.10 28.16
C ALA A 546 9.81 -16.45 28.67
N ILE A 547 8.81 -16.44 27.79
CA ILE A 547 7.42 -16.76 28.13
C ILE A 547 7.15 -18.27 28.13
N ARG A 548 7.96 -19.06 27.40
CA ARG A 548 7.73 -20.52 27.25
C ARG A 548 7.64 -21.28 28.56
N TYR A 549 8.37 -20.83 29.55
CA TYR A 549 8.47 -21.48 30.87
C TYR A 549 7.90 -20.60 31.97
N ALA A 550 7.32 -19.46 31.65
CA ALA A 550 6.78 -18.53 32.64
C ALA A 550 5.37 -18.97 33.11
N PRO A 551 5.16 -19.25 34.40
CA PRO A 551 3.84 -19.62 34.91
C PRO A 551 2.82 -18.47 34.78
N SER A 552 3.28 -17.23 34.72
CA SER A 552 2.45 -16.04 34.46
C SER A 552 1.79 -16.04 33.08
N ALA A 553 2.26 -16.85 32.13
CA ALA A 553 1.61 -17.05 30.84
C ALA A 553 0.16 -17.55 30.98
N ALA A 554 -0.16 -18.28 32.06
CA ALA A 554 -1.52 -18.65 32.41
C ALA A 554 -2.47 -17.47 32.58
N LEU A 555 -1.94 -16.31 32.93
CA LEU A 555 -2.67 -15.06 33.13
C LEU A 555 -2.57 -14.11 31.93
N GLY A 556 -1.92 -14.55 30.82
CA GLY A 556 -1.88 -13.84 29.55
C GLY A 556 -0.87 -12.71 29.51
N THR A 557 0.31 -12.91 30.09
CA THR A 557 1.44 -11.96 30.00
C THR A 557 2.09 -11.93 28.60
N MET A 558 1.72 -12.86 27.73
CA MET A 558 2.14 -12.84 26.33
C MET A 558 1.40 -11.77 25.52
N GLU A 559 2.11 -11.22 24.54
CA GLU A 559 1.57 -10.20 23.65
C GLU A 559 1.23 -10.79 22.29
N ILE A 560 -0.04 -10.71 21.92
CA ILE A 560 -0.54 -11.15 20.61
C ILE A 560 -1.51 -10.11 20.02
N THR A 561 -1.69 -10.14 18.73
CA THR A 561 -2.62 -9.26 18.04
C THR A 561 -4.07 -9.72 18.17
N PRO A 562 -5.06 -8.81 18.03
CA PRO A 562 -6.48 -9.21 17.99
C PRO A 562 -6.82 -10.25 16.91
N VAL A 563 -6.16 -10.24 15.75
CA VAL A 563 -6.39 -11.24 14.71
C VAL A 563 -5.86 -12.63 15.09
N GLU A 564 -4.70 -12.70 15.74
CA GLU A 564 -4.15 -13.96 16.26
C GLU A 564 -5.05 -14.52 17.38
N LEU A 565 -5.52 -13.64 18.26
CA LEU A 565 -6.44 -14.03 19.34
C LEU A 565 -7.78 -14.56 18.77
N ALA A 566 -8.34 -13.86 17.76
CA ALA A 566 -9.56 -14.33 17.09
C ALA A 566 -9.35 -15.70 16.41
N GLY A 567 -8.20 -15.92 15.78
CA GLY A 567 -7.83 -17.21 15.18
C GLY A 567 -7.71 -18.35 16.19
N ALA A 568 -7.10 -18.06 17.35
CA ALA A 568 -6.97 -19.04 18.44
C ALA A 568 -8.33 -19.47 19.02
N TYR A 569 -9.27 -18.53 19.17
CA TYR A 569 -10.63 -18.84 19.62
C TYR A 569 -11.47 -19.52 18.52
N ALA A 570 -11.30 -19.11 17.26
CA ALA A 570 -11.91 -19.79 16.11
C ALA A 570 -11.47 -21.26 16.04
N THR A 571 -10.26 -21.59 16.47
CA THR A 571 -9.77 -22.97 16.56
C THR A 571 -10.63 -23.82 17.53
N LEU A 572 -10.97 -23.28 18.68
CA LEU A 572 -11.90 -23.95 19.61
C LEU A 572 -13.28 -24.11 18.97
N ALA A 573 -13.82 -23.03 18.39
CA ALA A 573 -15.15 -23.03 17.75
C ALA A 573 -15.21 -23.95 16.52
N ASN A 574 -14.07 -24.25 15.91
CA ASN A 574 -13.89 -25.21 14.80
C ASN A 574 -13.42 -26.58 15.30
N TYR A 575 -13.84 -26.99 16.49
CA TYR A 575 -13.55 -28.31 17.08
C TYR A 575 -12.04 -28.63 17.13
N GLY A 576 -11.21 -27.65 17.41
CA GLY A 576 -9.78 -27.81 17.58
C GLY A 576 -8.95 -27.84 16.31
N GLU A 577 -9.56 -27.66 15.14
CA GLU A 577 -8.83 -27.44 13.89
C GLU A 577 -8.55 -25.95 13.66
N PHE A 578 -7.28 -25.56 13.73
CA PHE A 578 -6.83 -24.23 13.35
C PHE A 578 -6.87 -24.05 11.84
N VAL A 579 -7.43 -22.94 11.41
CA VAL A 579 -7.36 -22.46 10.03
C VAL A 579 -6.77 -21.05 10.09
N GLN A 580 -5.63 -20.85 9.45
CA GLN A 580 -4.93 -19.56 9.51
C GLN A 580 -5.84 -18.42 9.01
N PRO A 581 -6.08 -17.38 9.81
CA PRO A 581 -6.84 -16.21 9.36
C PRO A 581 -6.17 -15.53 8.17
N TYR A 582 -6.98 -15.14 7.18
CA TYR A 582 -6.47 -14.49 5.97
C TYR A 582 -7.47 -13.48 5.41
N VAL A 583 -6.95 -12.49 4.67
CA VAL A 583 -7.74 -11.38 4.13
C VAL A 583 -7.74 -11.33 2.59
N ILE A 584 -6.78 -11.97 1.92
CA ILE A 584 -6.74 -12.07 0.45
C ILE A 584 -7.17 -13.46 0.02
N SER A 585 -8.29 -13.54 -0.71
CA SER A 585 -8.82 -14.82 -1.21
C SER A 585 -8.14 -15.27 -2.51
N LYS A 586 -7.87 -14.33 -3.41
CA LYS A 586 -7.14 -14.59 -4.66
C LYS A 586 -6.56 -13.31 -5.25
N ILE A 587 -5.55 -13.47 -6.09
CA ILE A 587 -5.02 -12.42 -6.96
C ILE A 587 -5.07 -12.98 -8.38
N THR A 588 -5.67 -12.21 -9.32
CA THR A 588 -5.77 -12.62 -10.72
C THR A 588 -5.12 -11.60 -11.63
N LYS A 589 -4.64 -12.05 -12.78
CA LYS A 589 -4.16 -11.21 -13.88
C LYS A 589 -4.64 -11.82 -15.20
N ASP A 590 -5.21 -11.02 -16.07
CA ASP A 590 -5.71 -11.43 -17.40
C ASP A 590 -6.65 -12.65 -17.34
N GLY A 591 -7.50 -12.69 -16.31
CA GLY A 591 -8.45 -13.79 -16.07
C GLY A 591 -7.85 -15.04 -15.43
N LYS A 592 -6.52 -15.12 -15.25
CA LYS A 592 -5.82 -16.26 -14.64
C LYS A 592 -5.55 -16.03 -13.16
N ASP A 593 -5.69 -17.09 -12.36
CA ASP A 593 -5.32 -17.07 -10.94
C ASP A 593 -3.79 -17.07 -10.80
N ILE A 594 -3.22 -15.95 -10.28
CA ILE A 594 -1.81 -15.83 -9.88
C ILE A 594 -1.63 -16.41 -8.47
N TYR A 595 -2.62 -16.17 -7.64
CA TYR A 595 -2.69 -16.68 -6.27
C TYR A 595 -4.13 -17.05 -5.92
N LYS A 596 -4.29 -18.17 -5.24
CA LYS A 596 -5.54 -18.56 -4.60
C LYS A 596 -5.22 -19.03 -3.18
N ALA A 597 -5.91 -18.47 -2.21
CA ALA A 597 -5.66 -18.76 -0.81
C ALA A 597 -5.81 -20.26 -0.52
N LYS A 598 -4.81 -20.82 0.12
CA LYS A 598 -4.79 -22.17 0.69
C LYS A 598 -4.38 -22.03 2.15
N PRO A 599 -5.30 -21.63 3.05
CA PRO A 599 -4.95 -21.39 4.44
C PRO A 599 -4.39 -22.66 5.07
N LYS A 600 -3.34 -22.51 5.88
CA LYS A 600 -2.76 -23.60 6.63
C LYS A 600 -3.81 -24.12 7.62
N LYS A 601 -4.01 -25.43 7.63
CA LYS A 601 -4.87 -26.12 8.58
C LYS A 601 -4.02 -27.02 9.46
N LYS A 602 -4.29 -27.02 10.75
CA LYS A 602 -3.59 -27.87 11.71
C LYS A 602 -4.53 -28.28 12.84
N ARG A 603 -4.54 -29.57 13.18
CA ARG A 603 -5.19 -30.08 14.39
C ARG A 603 -4.38 -29.65 15.61
N ILE A 604 -4.96 -28.77 16.44
CA ILE A 604 -4.33 -28.25 17.66
C ILE A 604 -4.86 -28.98 18.90
N TYR A 605 -6.18 -29.19 18.93
CA TYR A 605 -6.87 -29.91 20.00
C TYR A 605 -7.78 -30.98 19.41
N GLU A 606 -7.98 -32.03 20.18
CA GLU A 606 -9.01 -33.02 19.88
C GLU A 606 -10.41 -32.37 19.90
N PRO A 607 -11.36 -32.83 19.07
CA PRO A 607 -12.73 -32.30 19.08
C PRO A 607 -13.39 -32.37 20.45
N ARG A 608 -13.09 -33.41 21.24
CA ARG A 608 -13.52 -33.56 22.63
C ARG A 608 -13.02 -32.40 23.49
N THR A 609 -11.76 -32.05 23.42
CA THR A 609 -11.14 -30.97 24.19
C THR A 609 -11.76 -29.65 23.86
N ALA A 610 -11.87 -29.33 22.55
CA ALA A 610 -12.45 -28.10 22.09
C ALA A 610 -13.90 -27.94 22.56
N TYR A 611 -14.72 -28.99 22.40
CA TYR A 611 -16.11 -28.98 22.84
C TYR A 611 -16.25 -28.77 24.36
N LEU A 612 -15.50 -29.50 25.19
CA LEU A 612 -15.57 -29.35 26.64
C LEU A 612 -15.13 -27.95 27.09
N THR A 613 -14.16 -27.35 26.39
CA THR A 613 -13.75 -25.97 26.65
C THR A 613 -14.83 -24.97 26.25
N LEU A 614 -15.43 -25.12 25.07
CA LEU A 614 -16.58 -24.30 24.63
C LEU A 614 -17.76 -24.42 25.56
N ASP A 615 -18.05 -25.63 26.04
CA ASP A 615 -19.14 -25.90 26.98
C ASP A 615 -18.95 -25.15 28.31
N MET A 616 -17.73 -25.09 28.83
CA MET A 616 -17.43 -24.23 29.97
C MET A 616 -17.53 -22.74 29.63
N MET A 617 -17.08 -22.33 28.45
CA MET A 617 -17.09 -20.92 28.02
C MET A 617 -18.51 -20.38 27.79
N ARG A 618 -19.52 -21.21 27.55
CA ARG A 618 -20.94 -20.81 27.57
C ARG A 618 -21.34 -20.17 28.91
N GLY A 619 -20.81 -20.70 30.01
CA GLY A 619 -21.05 -20.20 31.36
C GLY A 619 -20.56 -18.77 31.58
N VAL A 620 -19.53 -18.33 30.81
CA VAL A 620 -19.03 -16.97 30.91
C VAL A 620 -20.09 -15.94 30.50
N PHE A 621 -20.91 -16.24 29.50
CA PHE A 621 -22.03 -15.40 29.06
C PHE A 621 -23.28 -15.55 29.92
N SER A 622 -23.57 -16.77 30.44
CA SER A 622 -24.84 -17.02 31.11
C SER A 622 -24.81 -16.66 32.61
N LYS A 623 -23.68 -16.76 33.29
CA LYS A 623 -23.55 -16.53 34.74
C LYS A 623 -22.16 -16.07 35.18
N GLY A 624 -21.26 -15.81 34.22
CA GLY A 624 -19.88 -15.42 34.45
C GLY A 624 -19.62 -13.96 34.15
N THR A 625 -18.37 -13.68 33.72
CA THR A 625 -17.85 -12.32 33.55
C THR A 625 -18.37 -11.56 32.34
N ALA A 626 -19.11 -12.20 31.40
CA ALA A 626 -19.69 -11.58 30.22
C ALA A 626 -21.23 -11.47 30.24
N THR A 627 -21.87 -11.57 31.39
CA THR A 627 -23.34 -11.42 31.54
C THR A 627 -23.79 -10.05 31.07
N PHE A 628 -23.05 -8.99 31.36
CA PHE A 628 -23.34 -7.63 30.92
C PHE A 628 -23.41 -7.51 29.38
N ALA A 629 -22.55 -8.22 28.63
CA ALA A 629 -22.61 -8.32 27.18
C ALA A 629 -23.83 -9.11 26.73
N LYS A 630 -24.14 -10.23 27.42
CA LYS A 630 -25.28 -11.08 27.09
C LYS A 630 -26.61 -10.33 27.15
N ASP A 631 -26.79 -9.49 28.19
CA ASP A 631 -28.00 -8.69 28.37
C ASP A 631 -28.24 -7.66 27.27
N ARG A 632 -27.19 -7.34 26.48
CA ARG A 632 -27.22 -6.38 25.36
C ARG A 632 -27.18 -7.06 24.00
N LEU A 633 -27.10 -8.39 23.99
CA LEU A 633 -26.92 -9.16 22.78
C LEU A 633 -28.28 -9.59 22.21
N ASN A 634 -28.62 -9.04 21.03
CA ASN A 634 -29.83 -9.37 20.28
C ASN A 634 -29.60 -10.50 19.26
N VAL A 635 -28.41 -11.06 19.21
CA VAL A 635 -28.03 -12.12 18.28
C VAL A 635 -28.37 -13.48 18.89
N PRO A 636 -29.34 -14.23 18.30
CA PRO A 636 -29.62 -15.58 18.75
C PRO A 636 -28.43 -16.51 18.44
N GLY A 637 -28.28 -17.55 19.22
CA GLY A 637 -27.27 -18.56 18.96
C GLY A 637 -26.59 -19.09 20.23
N ASP A 638 -25.72 -20.07 20.00
CA ASP A 638 -24.92 -20.72 21.04
C ASP A 638 -23.59 -20.00 21.20
N TRP A 639 -23.52 -19.07 22.18
CA TRP A 639 -22.36 -18.27 22.43
C TRP A 639 -21.44 -18.86 23.50
N ALA A 640 -20.16 -18.95 23.15
CA ALA A 640 -19.06 -19.31 24.05
C ALA A 640 -17.97 -18.25 23.99
N GLY A 641 -17.41 -17.81 25.12
CA GLY A 641 -16.39 -16.76 25.07
C GLY A 641 -15.65 -16.53 26.36
N LYS A 642 -14.85 -15.47 26.40
CA LYS A 642 -14.01 -15.10 27.54
C LYS A 642 -13.70 -13.60 27.53
N THR A 643 -13.75 -13.01 28.72
CA THR A 643 -13.25 -11.67 29.02
C THR A 643 -11.76 -11.70 29.35
N GLY A 644 -11.05 -10.64 29.03
CA GLY A 644 -9.64 -10.43 29.37
C GLY A 644 -9.43 -9.05 29.97
N THR A 645 -8.54 -8.98 30.96
CA THR A 645 -8.06 -7.74 31.55
C THR A 645 -6.60 -7.93 31.90
N THR A 646 -5.78 -6.92 31.66
CA THR A 646 -4.38 -6.90 32.07
C THR A 646 -4.21 -6.14 33.37
N ASN A 647 -3.02 -6.27 33.98
CA ASN A 647 -2.67 -5.53 35.18
C ASN A 647 -2.83 -4.02 34.96
N ASP A 648 -3.20 -3.31 36.01
CA ASP A 648 -3.49 -1.86 36.00
C ASP A 648 -4.57 -1.45 35.00
N VAL A 649 -5.36 -2.43 34.51
CA VAL A 649 -6.47 -2.20 33.57
C VAL A 649 -6.02 -1.48 32.28
N LYS A 650 -4.86 -1.83 31.74
CA LYS A 650 -4.31 -1.22 30.52
C LYS A 650 -5.01 -1.73 29.27
N ASP A 651 -5.43 -2.98 29.28
CA ASP A 651 -6.11 -3.65 28.20
C ASP A 651 -7.36 -4.37 28.69
N SER A 652 -8.44 -4.28 27.92
CA SER A 652 -9.68 -5.01 28.16
C SER A 652 -10.14 -5.70 26.87
N TYR A 653 -10.55 -6.95 27.00
CA TYR A 653 -10.98 -7.81 25.90
C TYR A 653 -12.32 -8.48 26.17
N LEU A 654 -13.05 -8.73 25.10
CA LEU A 654 -14.06 -9.78 25.02
C LEU A 654 -13.91 -10.52 23.69
N VAL A 655 -13.78 -11.85 23.78
CA VAL A 655 -13.84 -12.73 22.62
C VAL A 655 -15.04 -13.65 22.78
N GLY A 656 -15.89 -13.68 21.76
CA GLY A 656 -17.06 -14.54 21.72
C GLY A 656 -17.16 -15.26 20.37
N SER A 657 -17.56 -16.52 20.43
CA SER A 657 -17.71 -17.41 19.28
C SER A 657 -19.10 -18.00 19.24
N THR A 658 -19.65 -18.10 18.03
CA THR A 658 -20.77 -18.99 17.67
C THR A 658 -20.24 -20.17 16.83
N PRO A 659 -21.04 -21.17 16.45
CA PRO A 659 -20.59 -22.20 15.51
C PRO A 659 -20.06 -21.66 14.18
N GLY A 660 -20.47 -20.46 13.77
CA GLY A 660 -20.08 -19.87 12.48
C GLY A 660 -18.94 -18.89 12.52
N VAL A 661 -18.89 -18.03 13.54
CA VAL A 661 -17.97 -16.89 13.62
C VAL A 661 -17.38 -16.68 15.01
N THR A 662 -16.21 -16.09 15.02
CA THR A 662 -15.56 -15.58 16.26
C THR A 662 -15.33 -14.07 16.10
N LEU A 663 -15.77 -13.30 17.12
CA LEU A 663 -15.53 -11.85 17.23
C LEU A 663 -14.67 -11.56 18.44
N ALA A 664 -13.47 -11.01 18.20
CA ALA A 664 -12.58 -10.49 19.23
C ALA A 664 -12.60 -8.96 19.23
N VAL A 665 -12.77 -8.34 20.41
CA VAL A 665 -12.73 -6.89 20.59
C VAL A 665 -11.75 -6.57 21.70
N TRP A 666 -10.91 -5.57 21.46
CA TRP A 666 -9.97 -4.98 22.40
C TRP A 666 -10.29 -3.49 22.59
N THR A 667 -10.09 -3.01 23.83
CA THR A 667 -10.03 -1.59 24.17
C THR A 667 -8.81 -1.32 25.05
N GLY A 668 -8.16 -0.18 24.85
CA GLY A 668 -6.94 0.19 25.58
C GLY A 668 -6.36 1.51 25.10
N HIS A 669 -5.15 1.80 25.50
CA HIS A 669 -4.39 2.97 25.11
C HIS A 669 -3.07 2.54 24.44
N ASP A 670 -2.68 3.21 23.35
CA ASP A 670 -1.44 2.89 22.63
C ASP A 670 -0.18 3.06 23.51
N GLN A 671 -0.18 4.05 24.41
CA GLN A 671 0.95 4.33 25.29
C GLN A 671 0.84 3.62 26.64
N ASN A 672 0.01 2.56 26.74
CA ASN A 672 -0.16 1.77 27.97
C ASN A 672 -0.70 2.57 29.19
N ASN A 673 -1.50 3.60 28.96
CA ASN A 673 -2.27 4.21 30.05
C ASN A 673 -3.40 3.28 30.49
N SER A 674 -3.80 3.41 31.76
CA SER A 674 -4.92 2.64 32.31
C SER A 674 -6.26 3.14 31.74
N LEU A 675 -7.21 2.24 31.56
CA LEU A 675 -8.58 2.57 31.16
C LEU A 675 -9.31 3.18 32.37
N ILE A 676 -9.34 4.50 32.45
CA ILE A 676 -10.05 5.28 33.48
C ILE A 676 -11.34 5.87 32.92
N GLY A 677 -12.25 6.34 33.77
CA GLY A 677 -13.49 7.00 33.34
C GLY A 677 -14.69 6.60 34.18
N PRO A 678 -15.85 7.23 33.91
CA PRO A 678 -17.04 7.10 34.74
C PRO A 678 -17.72 5.73 34.68
N THR A 679 -17.46 4.94 33.62
CA THR A 679 -17.92 3.56 33.49
C THR A 679 -16.79 2.58 33.69
N THR A 680 -17.11 1.40 34.23
CA THR A 680 -16.11 0.35 34.39
C THR A 680 -15.56 -0.12 33.03
N TYR A 681 -14.27 -0.39 32.97
CA TYR A 681 -13.58 -0.80 31.75
C TYR A 681 -14.21 -2.02 31.06
N TYR A 682 -14.66 -3.01 31.83
CA TYR A 682 -15.30 -4.21 31.28
C TYR A 682 -16.67 -3.90 30.66
N GLN A 683 -17.44 -2.96 31.22
CA GLN A 683 -18.72 -2.56 30.67
C GLN A 683 -18.57 -1.87 29.31
N ARG A 684 -17.52 -1.06 29.14
CA ARG A 684 -17.21 -0.39 27.86
C ARG A 684 -16.90 -1.42 26.77
N THR A 685 -15.94 -2.31 27.03
CA THR A 685 -15.55 -3.35 26.08
C THR A 685 -16.71 -4.28 25.76
N GLN A 686 -17.49 -4.68 26.75
CA GLN A 686 -18.66 -5.54 26.56
C GLN A 686 -19.79 -4.83 25.80
N THR A 687 -20.02 -3.55 26.04
CA THR A 687 -20.97 -2.72 25.26
C THR A 687 -20.55 -2.68 23.79
N LEU A 688 -19.27 -2.34 23.55
CA LEU A 688 -18.73 -2.22 22.19
C LEU A 688 -18.82 -3.56 21.45
N TRP A 689 -18.45 -4.66 22.11
CA TRP A 689 -18.54 -6.01 21.57
C TRP A 689 -20.00 -6.37 21.19
N SER A 690 -20.96 -6.12 22.10
CA SER A 690 -22.37 -6.42 21.86
C SER A 690 -22.95 -5.59 20.71
N GLN A 691 -22.61 -4.31 20.64
CA GLN A 691 -23.02 -3.43 19.54
C GLN A 691 -22.45 -3.93 18.20
N MET A 692 -21.18 -4.33 18.15
CA MET A 692 -20.57 -4.88 16.95
C MET A 692 -21.19 -6.23 16.56
N ALA A 693 -21.44 -7.12 17.53
CA ALA A 693 -22.10 -8.41 17.26
C ALA A 693 -23.53 -8.20 16.71
N ASN A 694 -24.31 -7.30 17.30
CA ASN A 694 -25.66 -6.98 16.85
C ASN A 694 -25.64 -6.36 15.45
N ALA A 695 -24.76 -5.39 15.20
CA ALA A 695 -24.65 -4.71 13.91
C ALA A 695 -24.20 -5.66 12.78
N THR A 696 -23.23 -6.53 13.05
CA THR A 696 -22.76 -7.51 12.07
C THR A 696 -23.80 -8.60 11.79
N TYR A 697 -24.54 -9.02 12.80
CA TYR A 697 -25.67 -9.95 12.61
C TYR A 697 -26.77 -9.32 11.73
N ALA A 698 -27.15 -8.09 12.00
CA ALA A 698 -28.12 -7.36 11.18
C ALA A 698 -27.64 -7.18 9.73
N ALA A 699 -26.34 -6.96 9.55
CA ALA A 699 -25.72 -6.78 8.22
C ALA A 699 -25.71 -8.08 7.40
N ASN A 700 -25.38 -9.22 8.03
CA ASN A 700 -25.38 -10.54 7.40
C ASN A 700 -25.42 -11.68 8.43
N SER A 701 -26.62 -12.14 8.77
CA SER A 701 -26.86 -13.19 9.77
C SER A 701 -26.38 -14.59 9.33
N SER A 702 -26.18 -14.82 8.02
CA SER A 702 -25.87 -16.16 7.48
C SER A 702 -24.55 -16.74 8.02
N TYR A 703 -23.57 -15.87 8.31
CA TYR A 703 -22.29 -16.29 8.85
C TYR A 703 -22.37 -16.84 10.28
N PHE A 704 -23.37 -16.43 11.07
CA PHE A 704 -23.43 -16.76 12.51
C PHE A 704 -23.86 -18.20 12.79
N LYS A 705 -24.51 -18.86 11.81
CA LYS A 705 -25.12 -20.18 12.01
C LYS A 705 -26.01 -20.19 13.27
N SER A 706 -26.83 -19.12 13.44
CA SER A 706 -27.57 -18.83 14.69
C SER A 706 -28.56 -19.92 15.11
N GLY A 707 -29.03 -20.75 14.18
CA GLY A 707 -29.86 -21.93 14.48
C GLY A 707 -29.07 -23.17 14.92
N ALA A 708 -27.75 -23.16 14.78
CA ALA A 708 -26.89 -24.27 15.16
C ALA A 708 -26.37 -24.12 16.61
N ARG A 709 -26.12 -25.25 17.23
CA ARG A 709 -25.37 -25.33 18.51
C ARG A 709 -24.03 -26.01 18.28
N PHE A 710 -23.08 -25.74 19.19
CA PHE A 710 -21.88 -26.55 19.23
C PHE A 710 -22.27 -28.00 19.55
N THR A 711 -22.10 -28.89 18.59
CA THR A 711 -22.52 -30.29 18.68
C THR A 711 -21.52 -31.09 19.52
N GLN A 712 -22.02 -31.91 20.44
CA GLN A 712 -21.16 -32.77 21.23
C GLN A 712 -20.58 -33.89 20.34
N PRO A 713 -19.23 -33.97 20.22
CA PRO A 713 -18.61 -35.09 19.50
C PRO A 713 -18.87 -36.43 20.19
N SER A 714 -18.92 -37.53 19.43
CA SER A 714 -19.06 -38.86 19.95
C SER A 714 -17.96 -39.29 20.93
N SER A 715 -16.80 -38.68 20.84
CA SER A 715 -15.67 -38.85 21.76
C SER A 715 -15.85 -38.24 23.15
N VAL A 716 -16.91 -37.43 23.36
CA VAL A 716 -17.29 -36.88 24.68
C VAL A 716 -18.27 -37.82 25.38
N THR A 717 -17.88 -38.28 26.53
CA THR A 717 -18.62 -39.25 27.35
C THR A 717 -19.12 -38.63 28.65
N ALA A 718 -20.05 -39.33 29.35
CA ALA A 718 -20.53 -38.91 30.66
C ALA A 718 -19.40 -38.79 31.71
N ASN A 719 -18.31 -39.54 31.54
CA ASN A 719 -17.14 -39.45 32.42
C ASN A 719 -16.39 -38.13 32.28
N ASP A 720 -16.48 -37.44 31.16
CA ASP A 720 -15.85 -36.15 30.93
C ASP A 720 -16.50 -35.04 31.76
N PHE A 721 -17.70 -35.26 32.27
CA PHE A 721 -18.42 -34.33 33.17
C PHE A 721 -18.32 -34.72 34.65
N LYS A 722 -17.63 -35.80 34.97
CA LYS A 722 -17.39 -36.22 36.37
C LYS A 722 -16.07 -35.68 36.89
N ASN A 723 -15.96 -35.47 38.19
CA ASN A 723 -14.69 -35.14 38.82
C ASN A 723 -13.70 -36.30 38.66
N SER A 724 -12.68 -36.15 37.89
CA SER A 724 -11.69 -37.18 37.63
C SER A 724 -10.81 -37.54 38.85
N GLY A 725 -10.80 -36.71 39.87
CA GLY A 725 -9.95 -36.89 41.06
C GLY A 725 -8.45 -36.82 40.79
N ARG A 726 -8.02 -36.66 39.55
CA ARG A 726 -6.59 -36.62 39.15
C ARG A 726 -5.88 -35.31 39.54
N PHE A 727 -6.64 -34.26 39.88
CA PHE A 727 -6.09 -33.00 40.32
C PHE A 727 -5.83 -32.98 41.85
N LYS A 728 -5.44 -34.12 42.44
CA LYS A 728 -5.14 -34.20 43.88
C LYS A 728 -3.71 -33.78 44.18
N GLU A 729 -3.49 -33.10 45.31
CA GLU A 729 -2.16 -32.60 45.73
C GLU A 729 -1.14 -33.70 45.99
N GLU A 730 -1.58 -34.95 46.22
CA GLU A 730 -0.71 -36.08 46.59
C GLU A 730 0.20 -36.60 45.45
N ASP A 731 -0.12 -36.26 44.17
CA ASP A 731 0.74 -36.56 43.02
C ASP A 731 1.99 -35.63 42.93
N LYS A 732 2.04 -34.58 43.77
CA LYS A 732 3.10 -33.56 43.71
C LYS A 732 4.51 -34.13 43.95
N LYS A 733 4.69 -35.04 44.89
CA LYS A 733 6.03 -35.53 45.27
C LYS A 733 6.61 -36.45 44.20
N LYS A 734 5.81 -37.38 43.65
CA LYS A 734 6.31 -38.37 42.65
C LYS A 734 6.64 -37.75 41.31
N LYS A 735 5.76 -36.85 40.78
CA LYS A 735 6.01 -36.20 39.51
C LYS A 735 7.08 -35.11 39.55
N ALA A 736 7.22 -34.39 40.67
CA ALA A 736 8.31 -33.42 40.89
C ALA A 736 9.67 -34.12 40.94
N GLU A 737 9.73 -35.34 41.53
CA GLU A 737 10.94 -36.13 41.56
C GLU A 737 11.30 -36.75 40.22
N GLU A 738 10.31 -37.18 39.40
CA GLU A 738 10.52 -37.65 38.04
C GLU A 738 10.87 -36.55 37.08
N ALA A 739 10.23 -35.35 37.22
CA ALA A 739 10.58 -34.16 36.44
C ALA A 739 11.97 -33.62 36.81
N LYS A 740 12.36 -33.69 38.11
CA LYS A 740 13.71 -33.35 38.56
C LYS A 740 14.76 -34.28 37.96
N LYS A 741 14.51 -35.60 37.96
CA LYS A 741 15.39 -36.60 37.34
C LYS A 741 15.47 -36.44 35.82
N LYS A 742 14.34 -36.14 35.16
CA LYS A 742 14.33 -35.85 33.69
C LYS A 742 15.01 -34.52 33.37
N ALA A 743 14.84 -33.50 34.19
CA ALA A 743 15.52 -32.21 34.02
C ALA A 743 17.03 -32.30 34.26
N GLU A 744 17.45 -33.08 35.24
CA GLU A 744 18.87 -33.38 35.51
C GLU A 744 19.48 -34.21 34.35
N ALA A 745 18.75 -35.22 33.85
CA ALA A 745 19.20 -36.00 32.72
C ALA A 745 19.28 -35.16 31.43
N LYS A 746 18.34 -34.20 31.25
CA LYS A 746 18.36 -33.27 30.11
C LYS A 746 19.47 -32.23 30.25
N LYS A 747 19.70 -31.69 31.48
CA LYS A 747 20.83 -30.79 31.74
C LYS A 747 22.17 -31.49 31.50
N LYS A 748 22.25 -32.79 31.81
CA LYS A 748 23.45 -33.58 31.53
C LYS A 748 23.70 -33.76 30.02
N LYS A 749 22.62 -34.01 29.26
CA LYS A 749 22.71 -34.06 27.77
C LYS A 749 23.02 -32.69 27.16
N GLU A 750 22.37 -31.65 27.63
CA GLU A 750 22.62 -30.28 27.13
C GLU A 750 24.01 -29.76 27.54
N ALA A 751 24.53 -30.22 28.72
CA ALA A 751 25.91 -29.93 29.12
C ALA A 751 26.94 -30.69 28.27
N GLU A 752 26.60 -31.93 27.89
CA GLU A 752 27.44 -32.73 26.98
C GLU A 752 27.40 -32.24 25.52
N GLU A 753 26.23 -31.74 25.07
CA GLU A 753 26.08 -31.10 23.75
C GLU A 753 26.80 -29.73 23.75
N LYS A 754 26.59 -28.92 24.80
CA LYS A 754 27.31 -27.62 24.94
C LYS A 754 28.82 -27.79 25.04
N LYS A 755 29.27 -28.95 25.64
CA LYS A 755 30.70 -29.27 25.64
C LYS A 755 31.20 -29.63 24.23
N LYS A 756 30.40 -30.34 23.45
CA LYS A 756 30.70 -30.62 22.03
C LYS A 756 30.64 -29.39 21.15
N GLU A 757 29.66 -28.49 21.40
CA GLU A 757 29.55 -27.20 20.74
C GLU A 757 30.67 -26.25 21.14
N ALA A 758 31.02 -26.19 22.45
CA ALA A 758 32.15 -25.41 22.92
C ALA A 758 33.49 -25.90 22.36
N ASP A 759 33.66 -27.24 22.19
CA ASP A 759 34.85 -27.82 21.56
C ASP A 759 34.84 -27.58 20.02
N ALA A 760 33.66 -27.49 19.39
CA ALA A 760 33.49 -27.09 18.00
C ALA A 760 33.71 -25.59 17.82
N GLN A 761 33.16 -24.76 18.74
CA GLN A 761 33.37 -23.31 18.75
C GLN A 761 34.82 -22.91 19.02
N LYS A 762 35.54 -23.65 19.92
CA LYS A 762 36.98 -23.43 20.10
C LYS A 762 37.78 -23.71 18.84
N LYS A 763 37.34 -24.72 18.05
CA LYS A 763 37.98 -24.95 16.76
C LYS A 763 37.63 -23.88 15.73
N GLU A 764 36.40 -23.37 15.77
CA GLU A 764 35.93 -22.28 14.92
C GLU A 764 36.49 -20.92 15.34
N GLU A 765 36.69 -20.74 16.65
CA GLU A 765 37.31 -19.54 17.21
C GLU A 765 38.80 -19.47 16.87
N GLN A 766 39.50 -20.61 16.94
CA GLN A 766 40.90 -20.70 16.46
C GLN A 766 41.03 -20.43 14.95
N GLN A 767 40.01 -20.83 14.17
CA GLN A 767 39.95 -20.49 12.76
C GLN A 767 39.63 -19.01 12.55
N LYS A 768 38.70 -18.46 13.36
CA LYS A 768 38.34 -17.02 13.34
C LYS A 768 39.46 -16.14 13.85
N GLU A 769 40.26 -16.57 14.83
CA GLU A 769 41.44 -15.82 15.27
C GLU A 769 42.51 -15.72 14.16
N GLN A 770 42.63 -16.79 13.33
CA GLN A 770 43.51 -16.75 12.15
C GLN A 770 42.96 -15.83 11.07
N ASP A 771 41.63 -15.81 10.89
CA ASP A 771 40.98 -14.93 9.92
C ASP A 771 40.92 -13.48 10.44
N GLN A 772 40.69 -13.26 11.75
CA GLN A 772 40.73 -11.94 12.38
C GLN A 772 42.16 -11.34 12.43
N ALA A 773 43.19 -12.17 12.52
CA ALA A 773 44.57 -11.71 12.37
C ALA A 773 44.85 -11.14 10.98
N LYS A 774 44.20 -11.71 9.95
CA LYS A 774 44.21 -11.17 8.59
C LYS A 774 43.35 -9.90 8.45
N GLU A 775 42.16 -9.92 9.01
CA GLU A 775 41.26 -8.75 8.99
C GLU A 775 41.81 -7.58 9.80
N LYS A 776 42.48 -7.85 10.92
CA LYS A 776 43.11 -6.82 11.75
C LYS A 776 44.24 -6.13 11.01
N ALA A 777 45.02 -6.86 10.21
CA ALA A 777 46.02 -6.29 9.34
C ALA A 777 45.40 -5.37 8.25
N GLU A 778 44.23 -5.73 7.73
CA GLU A 778 43.47 -4.88 6.79
C GLU A 778 42.73 -3.71 7.50
N ALA A 779 42.25 -3.95 8.74
CA ALA A 779 41.60 -2.92 9.54
C ALA A 779 42.58 -1.85 10.03
N ASP A 780 43.80 -2.25 10.42
CA ASP A 780 44.85 -1.30 10.82
C ASP A 780 45.28 -0.41 9.66
N ALA A 781 45.26 -0.93 8.43
CA ALA A 781 45.49 -0.13 7.23
C ALA A 781 44.32 0.86 6.98
N LYS A 782 43.08 0.43 7.21
CA LYS A 782 41.86 1.29 7.10
C LYS A 782 41.78 2.30 8.23
N LYS A 783 42.21 1.93 9.45
CA LYS A 783 42.24 2.84 10.59
C LYS A 783 43.22 3.96 10.42
N LYS A 784 44.40 3.65 9.84
CA LYS A 784 45.39 4.67 9.50
C LYS A 784 44.85 5.68 8.48
N ALA A 785 44.10 5.20 7.49
CA ALA A 785 43.42 6.08 6.52
C ALA A 785 42.26 6.90 7.15
N ALA A 786 41.56 6.32 8.15
CA ALA A 786 40.52 7.05 8.88
C ALA A 786 41.06 8.09 9.87
N ASP A 787 42.19 7.81 10.51
CA ASP A 787 42.86 8.77 11.40
C ASP A 787 43.43 9.93 10.62
N ASP A 788 43.91 9.71 9.40
CA ASP A 788 44.36 10.79 8.52
C ASP A 788 43.19 11.66 8.04
N ALA A 789 42.04 11.03 7.75
CA ALA A 789 40.77 11.73 7.43
C ALA A 789 40.22 12.52 8.63
N LYS A 790 40.33 11.94 9.84
CA LYS A 790 39.90 12.62 11.08
C LYS A 790 40.79 13.83 11.42
N ARG A 791 42.10 13.72 11.21
CA ARG A 791 43.02 14.86 11.34
C ARG A 791 42.72 16.00 10.37
N ALA A 792 42.27 15.63 9.15
CA ALA A 792 41.84 16.63 8.18
C ALA A 792 40.52 17.31 8.59
N ALA A 793 39.60 16.51 9.18
CA ALA A 793 38.33 17.05 9.70
C ALA A 793 38.53 17.94 10.93
N ASP A 794 39.41 17.54 11.85
CA ASP A 794 39.74 18.31 13.06
C ASP A 794 40.47 19.63 12.70
N ALA A 795 41.28 19.61 11.66
CA ALA A 795 41.94 20.83 11.13
C ALA A 795 40.90 21.80 10.55
N LYS A 796 39.87 21.23 9.85
CA LYS A 796 38.75 22.03 9.31
C LYS A 796 37.85 22.61 10.40
N ALA A 797 37.52 21.81 11.43
CA ALA A 797 36.75 22.26 12.57
C ALA A 797 37.49 23.35 13.39
N LYS A 798 38.83 23.25 13.50
CA LYS A 798 39.64 24.25 14.18
C LYS A 798 39.66 25.56 13.42
N ALA A 799 39.71 25.48 12.07
CA ALA A 799 39.64 26.69 11.22
C ALA A 799 38.26 27.37 11.29
N GLU A 800 37.16 26.57 11.37
CA GLU A 800 35.81 27.11 11.53
C GLU A 800 35.58 27.71 12.92
N ALA A 801 36.21 27.11 13.98
CA ALA A 801 36.15 27.65 15.33
C ALA A 801 36.94 28.96 15.47
N GLU A 802 38.08 29.08 14.78
CA GLU A 802 38.85 30.35 14.75
C GLU A 802 38.10 31.43 13.96
N ALA A 803 37.43 31.06 12.85
CA ALA A 803 36.61 31.99 12.08
C ALA A 803 35.42 32.51 12.90
N LYS A 804 34.80 31.62 13.70
CA LYS A 804 33.68 32.00 14.60
C LYS A 804 34.12 32.89 15.75
N LYS A 805 35.29 32.63 16.33
CA LYS A 805 35.89 33.51 17.34
C LYS A 805 36.26 34.89 16.78
N LYS A 806 36.72 34.95 15.52
CA LYS A 806 37.01 36.21 14.87
C LYS A 806 35.74 37.02 14.60
N ALA A 807 34.66 36.32 14.18
CA ALA A 807 33.35 36.95 13.98
C ALA A 807 32.74 37.49 15.29
N GLU A 808 32.90 36.77 16.41
CA GLU A 808 32.46 37.24 17.74
C GLU A 808 33.28 38.41 18.26
N ALA A 809 34.60 38.44 17.96
CA ALA A 809 35.48 39.56 18.32
C ALA A 809 35.12 40.81 17.51
N ASP A 810 34.82 40.67 16.21
CA ASP A 810 34.38 41.77 15.35
C ASP A 810 33.00 42.31 15.76
N ALA A 811 32.09 41.42 16.22
CA ALA A 811 30.79 41.83 16.75
C ALA A 811 30.92 42.65 18.05
N LYS A 812 31.78 42.18 18.98
CA LYS A 812 32.09 42.92 20.23
C LYS A 812 32.74 44.27 19.98
N LYS A 813 33.59 44.36 18.92
CA LYS A 813 34.25 45.61 18.54
C LYS A 813 33.20 46.62 18.00
N LYS A 814 32.25 46.18 17.19
CA LYS A 814 31.15 47.00 16.71
C LYS A 814 30.21 47.47 17.83
N GLU A 815 29.97 46.62 18.83
CA GLU A 815 29.15 46.99 19.99
C GLU A 815 29.85 48.01 20.89
N ALA A 816 31.16 47.87 21.03
CA ALA A 816 31.97 48.83 21.78
C ALA A 816 32.06 50.19 21.07
N GLU A 817 32.12 50.20 19.74
CA GLU A 817 32.08 51.45 18.93
C GLU A 817 30.72 52.13 18.99
N ALA A 818 29.65 51.35 18.96
CA ALA A 818 28.27 51.86 19.13
C ALA A 818 28.06 52.50 20.53
N LYS A 819 28.59 51.85 21.58
CA LYS A 819 28.54 52.44 22.96
C LYS A 819 29.36 53.73 23.09
N LYS A 820 30.51 53.83 22.41
CA LYS A 820 31.29 55.08 22.36
C LYS A 820 30.57 56.21 21.63
N GLN A 821 29.86 55.90 20.57
CA GLN A 821 29.04 56.85 19.83
C GLN A 821 27.85 57.35 20.66
N GLN A 822 27.19 56.45 21.41
CA GLN A 822 26.11 56.84 22.32
C GLN A 822 26.59 57.73 23.48
N GLU A 823 27.78 57.44 23.99
CA GLU A 823 28.36 58.23 25.07
C GLU A 823 28.84 59.62 24.60
N GLN A 824 29.31 59.72 23.35
CA GLN A 824 29.62 61.00 22.71
C GLN A 824 28.38 61.83 22.38
N GLN A 825 27.30 61.17 22.00
CA GLN A 825 26.01 61.81 21.75
C GLN A 825 25.35 62.35 23.04
N LYS A 826 25.47 61.57 24.16
CA LYS A 826 25.06 62.02 25.48
C LYS A 826 25.81 63.22 26.01
N LYS A 827 27.12 63.30 25.73
CA LYS A 827 28.00 64.48 26.12
C LYS A 827 27.74 65.66 25.21
N GLN A 828 27.19 65.51 24.00
CA GLN A 828 26.80 66.66 23.17
C GLN A 828 25.39 67.17 23.58
N ASP A 829 24.51 66.30 24.03
CA ASP A 829 23.19 66.70 24.50
C ASP A 829 23.25 67.39 25.88
N GLU A 830 24.17 66.99 26.78
CA GLU A 830 24.44 67.72 28.06
C GLU A 830 25.06 69.12 27.84
N LYS A 831 25.86 69.26 26.81
CA LYS A 831 26.42 70.63 26.46
C LYS A 831 25.39 71.55 25.80
N LYS A 832 24.29 70.99 25.29
CA LYS A 832 23.22 71.84 24.74
C LYS A 832 22.19 72.29 25.78
N ASN A 833 22.12 71.59 26.93
CA ASN A 833 21.22 71.99 28.01
C ASN A 833 21.81 73.04 28.95
N ASP A 834 23.16 73.11 29.06
CA ASP A 834 23.85 74.16 29.83
C ASP A 834 23.91 75.52 29.10
N ALA A 835 23.62 75.57 27.81
CA ALA A 835 23.56 76.79 27.04
C ALA A 835 22.14 77.39 26.94
N ALA A 836 21.17 76.81 27.56
CA ALA A 836 19.76 77.30 27.55
C ALA A 836 19.29 77.91 28.91
N SER A 837 20.21 78.01 29.89
CA SER A 837 19.87 78.57 31.23
C SER A 837 20.56 79.87 31.55
N GLU A 838 21.23 80.60 30.54
CA GLU A 838 21.60 81.93 30.64
C GLU A 838 21.13 82.72 29.40
N ASN A 839 19.86 83.12 29.43
CA ASN A 839 19.35 84.38 28.90
C ASN A 839 17.84 84.43 29.20
#